data_dd41a97a24636a5793b489785f80cb91
#
_entry.id   dd41a97a24636a5793b489785f80cb91
#
_cell.length_a   1.000
_cell.length_b   1.000
_cell.length_c   1.000
_cell.angle_alpha   90.00
_cell.angle_beta   90.00
_cell.angle_gamma   90.00
#
_symmetry.space_group_name_H-M   'P 1'
#
loop_
_entity.id
_entity.type
_entity.pdbx_description
1 polymer ?
#
loop_
_entity_poly.entity_id
_entity_poly.type
_entity_poly.pdbx_seq_one_letter_code
_entity_poly.pdbx_strand_id
1 'polypeptide(L)'
;MRGKGIFCDSLTHIFLKLRQNRDPEVNMPSRKELANAIRALSMDAIQKAKSGHPGAPMGMADIAEVLWNDFLHHNPANPKWPNRDRFVLSNGHGSMLLYSLLHLSGYDLPINEIKNFRQLHAKTPGHPEYGYAPGVETTTGPLGQGIANAVGMAIAEKTLAGQFNKTGHEIINHHTYVFLGDGCMMEGISHEACSLAGTLGLGKLIAFYDDNGISIDGEVHGWFTDNTPMRFRSYGWHVIEKVDGHDAEAVKMAIEEAKNIKDMPTLICCKTIIGWGSPNKQGKEVCHGAPLGDAEIALTREKIGWPHPPFEVPAAVYARWDAKAKGSKLEAEWNDRLKAYRAAHPALAAELDRRLAGSLPANWQKQANEFIDGINGKGEKVATRKASQICLNGYGPMLPELLGGSADLAGSNLTIWSGSKGINEEAGGNYVYYGVREFGMAAIANGIALHGGFIPYTATFLIFSEYARNALRMAALMKQQSVYVFTHDSIGLGEDGPTHQPIEQAATLRLIPNMSVWRPCDGVETAIAWKVAIERKNGPTCLLLSRQNLPHQPRTDEQLANIAKGGYILKDCGCATPDAIIIATGSEVELAVAAAEALGVKGKKIRVVSMPSTDLFDEQDAAYAQAVLPDSVQARVVIEAGVTGGWYRYAGCKGKVIGIDRFGESAPAEELFRYFGFTVENVVKAVEEIL
;
A
#
# COMPACT_ATOMS: atom_id res chain seq x y z
N MET A 1 -2.79 -46.33 -88.68
CA MET A 1 -2.28 -44.99 -89.02
C MET A 1 -2.57 -43.99 -87.93
N ARG A 2 -1.53 -43.54 -87.30
CA ARG A 2 -1.20 -42.20 -86.81
C ARG A 2 -2.35 -41.27 -86.35
N GLY A 3 -2.29 -40.87 -85.07
CA GLY A 3 -2.91 -39.72 -84.54
C GLY A 3 -2.35 -39.48 -83.12
N LYS A 4 -1.27 -38.72 -83.06
CA LYS A 4 -0.47 -38.41 -81.88
C LYS A 4 -1.19 -37.45 -80.95
N GLY A 5 -0.94 -37.67 -79.69
CA GLY A 5 -1.22 -36.81 -78.56
C GLY A 5 -0.70 -35.36 -78.58
N ILE A 6 -1.49 -34.46 -78.07
CA ILE A 6 -1.16 -33.14 -77.57
C ILE A 6 -2.17 -32.90 -76.49
N PHE A 7 -1.91 -33.32 -75.24
CA PHE A 7 -2.64 -32.87 -74.05
C PHE A 7 -1.89 -33.35 -72.79
N CYS A 8 -0.66 -32.83 -72.58
CA CYS A 8 0.03 -33.10 -71.31
C CYS A 8 1.01 -32.04 -70.85
N ASP A 9 1.15 -30.87 -71.47
CA ASP A 9 2.13 -29.84 -71.06
C ASP A 9 1.51 -28.63 -70.43
N SER A 10 0.21 -28.44 -70.48
CA SER A 10 -0.42 -27.22 -69.85
C SER A 10 -0.80 -27.38 -68.38
N LEU A 11 -0.94 -28.60 -67.86
CA LEU A 11 -1.26 -28.83 -66.44
C LEU A 11 -0.02 -28.84 -65.55
N THR A 12 1.14 -29.14 -66.01
CA THR A 12 2.39 -29.15 -65.28
C THR A 12 2.91 -27.68 -65.00
N HIS A 13 2.65 -26.77 -65.93
CA HIS A 13 2.99 -25.38 -65.80
C HIS A 13 2.03 -24.60 -64.86
N ILE A 14 0.78 -25.01 -64.69
CA ILE A 14 -0.19 -24.46 -63.79
C ILE A 14 0.11 -24.94 -62.37
N PHE A 15 0.51 -26.20 -62.17
CA PHE A 15 0.93 -26.71 -60.85
C PHE A 15 2.27 -26.13 -60.36
N LEU A 16 3.19 -25.79 -61.28
CA LEU A 16 4.46 -25.11 -60.90
C LEU A 16 4.28 -23.61 -60.59
N LYS A 17 3.29 -22.93 -61.21
CA LYS A 17 2.94 -21.56 -60.86
C LYS A 17 2.10 -21.42 -59.58
N LEU A 18 1.34 -22.44 -59.17
CA LEU A 18 0.61 -22.50 -57.91
C LEU A 18 1.50 -22.87 -56.72
N ARG A 19 2.74 -23.36 -56.93
CA ARG A 19 3.74 -23.57 -55.88
C ARG A 19 4.60 -22.33 -55.57
N GLN A 20 4.56 -21.27 -56.38
CA GLN A 20 5.36 -20.06 -56.20
C GLN A 20 4.63 -18.91 -55.51
N ASN A 21 3.34 -19.06 -55.19
CA ASN A 21 2.57 -18.13 -54.33
C ASN A 21 2.13 -18.85 -53.05
N ARG A 22 3.05 -19.52 -52.35
CA ARG A 22 2.93 -19.61 -50.90
C ARG A 22 3.38 -18.28 -50.38
N ASP A 23 2.46 -17.52 -49.77
CA ASP A 23 2.80 -16.47 -48.86
C ASP A 23 3.97 -16.95 -47.98
N PRO A 24 5.01 -16.14 -47.71
CA PRO A 24 6.06 -16.57 -46.82
C PRO A 24 5.35 -17.04 -45.55
N GLU A 25 5.54 -18.31 -45.16
CA GLU A 25 5.13 -18.81 -43.86
C GLU A 25 5.60 -17.74 -42.88
N VAL A 26 4.68 -16.96 -42.30
CA VAL A 26 4.99 -16.04 -41.23
C VAL A 26 5.48 -16.95 -40.12
N ASN A 27 6.80 -17.05 -40.01
CA ASN A 27 7.45 -17.92 -39.04
C ASN A 27 7.04 -17.35 -37.67
N MET A 28 6.11 -18.02 -37.01
CA MET A 28 5.63 -17.55 -35.71
C MET A 28 6.81 -17.52 -34.72
N PRO A 29 7.02 -16.41 -33.99
CA PRO A 29 8.14 -16.32 -33.07
C PRO A 29 8.05 -17.43 -32.02
N SER A 30 9.17 -18.06 -31.74
CA SER A 30 9.30 -19.04 -30.68
C SER A 30 9.16 -18.39 -29.29
N ARG A 31 8.83 -19.18 -28.26
CA ARG A 31 8.81 -18.68 -26.87
C ARG A 31 10.13 -18.04 -26.47
N LYS A 32 11.27 -18.60 -26.92
CA LYS A 32 12.61 -18.01 -26.68
C LYS A 32 12.76 -16.62 -27.28
N GLU A 33 12.26 -16.39 -28.48
CA GLU A 33 12.28 -15.08 -29.12
C GLU A 33 11.38 -14.09 -28.34
N LEU A 34 10.22 -14.54 -27.83
CA LEU A 34 9.36 -13.72 -27.01
C LEU A 34 10.04 -13.32 -25.70
N ALA A 35 10.67 -14.26 -24.99
CA ALA A 35 11.45 -13.98 -23.79
C ALA A 35 12.69 -13.10 -24.08
N ASN A 36 13.32 -13.29 -25.23
CA ASN A 36 14.47 -12.49 -25.65
C ASN A 36 14.10 -11.04 -25.96
N ALA A 37 12.87 -10.73 -26.35
CA ALA A 37 12.39 -9.35 -26.44
C ALA A 37 12.42 -8.64 -25.08
N ILE A 38 12.05 -9.33 -24.01
CA ILE A 38 12.15 -8.80 -22.63
C ILE A 38 13.61 -8.52 -22.28
N ARG A 39 14.51 -9.49 -22.54
CA ARG A 39 15.95 -9.37 -22.28
C ARG A 39 16.55 -8.19 -23.02
N ALA A 40 16.24 -8.08 -24.34
CA ALA A 40 16.76 -7.02 -25.20
C ALA A 40 16.31 -5.63 -24.72
N LEU A 41 15.00 -5.42 -24.49
CA LEU A 41 14.48 -4.15 -24.01
C LEU A 41 15.08 -3.77 -22.65
N SER A 42 15.24 -4.74 -21.75
CA SER A 42 15.80 -4.51 -20.40
C SER A 42 17.25 -4.09 -20.45
N MET A 43 18.10 -4.83 -21.17
CA MET A 43 19.53 -4.47 -21.26
C MET A 43 19.75 -3.14 -22.00
N ASP A 44 18.94 -2.85 -23.03
CA ASP A 44 19.06 -1.60 -23.80
C ASP A 44 18.67 -0.37 -22.97
N ALA A 45 17.56 -0.45 -22.23
CA ALA A 45 17.07 0.65 -21.39
C ALA A 45 18.06 0.95 -20.23
N ILE A 46 18.53 -0.10 -19.58
CA ILE A 46 19.49 0.00 -18.47
C ILE A 46 20.84 0.54 -18.97
N GLN A 47 21.32 0.08 -20.13
CA GLN A 47 22.56 0.58 -20.72
C GLN A 47 22.44 2.05 -21.11
N LYS A 48 21.32 2.43 -21.75
CA LYS A 48 21.07 3.83 -22.11
C LYS A 48 21.01 4.74 -20.89
N ALA A 49 20.34 4.31 -19.83
CA ALA A 49 20.27 5.04 -18.57
C ALA A 49 21.58 5.04 -17.78
N LYS A 50 22.55 4.18 -18.13
CA LYS A 50 23.78 3.92 -17.38
C LYS A 50 23.51 3.58 -15.90
N SER A 51 22.33 3.05 -15.61
CA SER A 51 21.86 2.75 -14.26
C SER A 51 20.70 1.76 -14.32
N GLY A 52 20.71 0.76 -13.45
CA GLY A 52 19.63 -0.22 -13.33
C GLY A 52 20.13 -1.64 -13.09
N HIS A 53 19.20 -2.59 -13.04
CA HIS A 53 19.42 -3.96 -12.64
C HIS A 53 19.02 -4.92 -13.77
N PRO A 54 19.96 -5.34 -14.64
CA PRO A 54 19.64 -6.21 -15.78
C PRO A 54 19.47 -7.68 -15.38
N GLY A 55 20.06 -8.10 -14.28
CA GLY A 55 20.19 -9.51 -13.92
C GLY A 55 18.86 -10.25 -13.75
N ALA A 56 18.00 -9.76 -12.89
CA ALA A 56 16.67 -10.36 -12.65
C ALA A 56 15.75 -10.31 -13.89
N PRO A 57 15.61 -9.19 -14.63
CA PRO A 57 14.85 -9.17 -15.89
C PRO A 57 15.29 -10.21 -16.91
N MET A 58 16.58 -10.44 -17.03
CA MET A 58 17.13 -11.42 -17.98
C MET A 58 16.96 -12.86 -17.48
N GLY A 59 17.09 -13.10 -16.17
CA GLY A 59 16.91 -14.41 -15.56
C GLY A 59 15.47 -14.89 -15.59
N MET A 60 14.53 -14.01 -15.29
CA MET A 60 13.11 -14.35 -15.15
C MET A 60 12.29 -14.21 -16.45
N ALA A 61 12.91 -13.87 -17.59
CA ALA A 61 12.19 -13.58 -18.82
C ALA A 61 11.34 -14.75 -19.33
N ASP A 62 11.82 -16.00 -19.24
CA ASP A 62 11.07 -17.18 -19.69
C ASP A 62 9.86 -17.45 -18.79
N ILE A 63 10.01 -17.34 -17.47
CA ILE A 63 8.91 -17.46 -16.50
C ILE A 63 7.83 -16.41 -16.78
N ALA A 64 8.26 -15.17 -17.01
CA ALA A 64 7.36 -14.06 -17.28
C ALA A 64 6.62 -14.23 -18.61
N GLU A 65 7.30 -14.73 -19.64
CA GLU A 65 6.68 -15.02 -20.94
C GLU A 65 5.53 -16.04 -20.79
N VAL A 66 5.77 -17.14 -20.09
CA VAL A 66 4.75 -18.17 -19.87
C VAL A 66 3.56 -17.62 -19.08
N LEU A 67 3.83 -16.94 -17.97
CA LEU A 67 2.76 -16.40 -17.13
C LEU A 67 1.88 -15.41 -17.89
N TRP A 68 2.49 -14.43 -18.57
CA TRP A 68 1.75 -13.34 -19.20
C TRP A 68 1.01 -13.74 -20.47
N ASN A 69 1.60 -14.59 -21.29
CA ASN A 69 0.96 -15.03 -22.53
C ASN A 69 -0.11 -16.11 -22.33
N ASP A 70 0.14 -17.08 -21.42
CA ASP A 70 -0.73 -18.24 -21.31
C ASP A 70 -1.78 -18.09 -20.18
N PHE A 71 -1.42 -17.49 -19.04
CA PHE A 71 -2.23 -17.57 -17.82
C PHE A 71 -2.82 -16.26 -17.33
N LEU A 72 -2.09 -15.14 -17.40
CA LEU A 72 -2.52 -13.88 -16.83
C LEU A 72 -3.78 -13.35 -17.51
N HIS A 73 -4.83 -13.12 -16.73
CA HIS A 73 -6.08 -12.51 -17.19
C HIS A 73 -6.01 -11.00 -16.95
N HIS A 74 -5.70 -10.27 -18.01
CA HIS A 74 -5.58 -8.81 -17.96
C HIS A 74 -6.10 -8.17 -19.25
N ASN A 75 -6.45 -6.89 -19.21
CA ASN A 75 -6.83 -6.13 -20.39
C ASN A 75 -5.98 -4.86 -20.49
N PRO A 76 -4.98 -4.79 -21.38
CA PRO A 76 -4.19 -3.58 -21.57
C PRO A 76 -5.00 -2.34 -21.95
N ALA A 77 -6.16 -2.52 -22.61
CA ALA A 77 -7.06 -1.40 -22.97
C ALA A 77 -7.85 -0.88 -21.75
N ASN A 78 -8.01 -1.70 -20.68
CA ASN A 78 -8.61 -1.33 -19.41
C ASN A 78 -7.78 -1.85 -18.23
N PRO A 79 -6.67 -1.19 -17.88
CA PRO A 79 -5.79 -1.60 -16.78
C PRO A 79 -6.48 -1.65 -15.40
N LYS A 80 -7.66 -1.05 -15.27
CA LYS A 80 -8.44 -1.01 -14.03
C LYS A 80 -9.63 -1.98 -14.01
N TRP A 81 -9.73 -2.91 -14.98
CA TRP A 81 -10.75 -3.93 -14.95
C TRP A 81 -10.80 -4.64 -13.58
N PRO A 82 -11.94 -4.62 -12.86
CA PRO A 82 -11.98 -5.05 -11.46
C PRO A 82 -11.58 -6.52 -11.25
N ASN A 83 -11.96 -7.42 -12.16
CA ASN A 83 -11.68 -8.85 -12.05
C ASN A 83 -10.42 -9.30 -12.83
N ARG A 84 -9.50 -8.38 -13.13
CA ARG A 84 -8.19 -8.74 -13.68
C ARG A 84 -7.35 -9.46 -12.64
N ASP A 85 -6.48 -10.36 -13.07
CA ASP A 85 -5.42 -10.87 -12.20
C ASP A 85 -4.47 -9.73 -11.79
N ARG A 86 -3.87 -9.85 -10.61
CA ARG A 86 -2.87 -8.90 -10.11
C ARG A 86 -1.48 -9.47 -10.29
N PHE A 87 -0.58 -8.69 -10.85
CA PHE A 87 0.83 -9.06 -10.97
C PHE A 87 1.68 -8.11 -10.14
N VAL A 88 2.45 -8.65 -9.18
CA VAL A 88 3.34 -7.91 -8.30
C VAL A 88 4.78 -8.33 -8.52
N LEU A 89 5.65 -7.38 -8.83
CA LEU A 89 7.09 -7.58 -8.86
C LEU A 89 7.68 -7.16 -7.51
N SER A 90 7.81 -8.11 -6.56
CA SER A 90 8.31 -7.83 -5.20
C SER A 90 9.80 -7.51 -5.18
N ASN A 91 10.60 -8.14 -6.06
CA ASN A 91 11.98 -7.75 -6.36
C ASN A 91 12.01 -6.54 -7.32
N GLY A 92 11.50 -5.41 -6.83
CA GLY A 92 11.24 -4.21 -7.63
C GLY A 92 12.44 -3.58 -8.32
N HIS A 93 13.67 -3.94 -7.91
CA HIS A 93 14.88 -3.55 -8.62
C HIS A 93 14.91 -4.11 -10.06
N GLY A 94 14.25 -5.26 -10.31
CA GLY A 94 14.04 -5.82 -11.66
C GLY A 94 12.97 -5.08 -12.48
N SER A 95 12.72 -3.82 -12.25
CA SER A 95 11.64 -3.00 -12.83
C SER A 95 11.51 -3.09 -14.34
N MET A 96 12.63 -3.20 -15.06
CA MET A 96 12.60 -3.34 -16.51
C MET A 96 11.93 -4.62 -17.00
N LEU A 97 11.86 -5.69 -16.18
CA LEU A 97 11.02 -6.85 -16.49
C LEU A 97 9.56 -6.43 -16.65
N LEU A 98 9.02 -5.75 -15.62
CA LEU A 98 7.62 -5.31 -15.63
C LEU A 98 7.35 -4.30 -16.74
N TYR A 99 8.23 -3.32 -16.94
CA TYR A 99 8.04 -2.31 -18.00
C TYR A 99 8.09 -2.92 -19.40
N SER A 100 8.98 -3.89 -19.63
CA SER A 100 9.03 -4.63 -20.91
C SER A 100 7.74 -5.42 -21.14
N LEU A 101 7.21 -6.09 -20.12
CA LEU A 101 5.96 -6.84 -20.17
C LEU A 101 4.77 -5.93 -20.48
N LEU A 102 4.66 -4.79 -19.79
CA LEU A 102 3.59 -3.80 -20.01
C LEU A 102 3.66 -3.24 -21.44
N HIS A 103 4.86 -2.86 -21.90
CA HIS A 103 5.07 -2.38 -23.27
C HIS A 103 4.69 -3.41 -24.32
N LEU A 104 5.24 -4.61 -24.21
CA LEU A 104 5.02 -5.68 -25.20
C LEU A 104 3.56 -6.13 -25.27
N SER A 105 2.88 -6.26 -24.13
CA SER A 105 1.48 -6.69 -24.07
C SER A 105 0.46 -5.62 -24.47
N GLY A 106 0.93 -4.38 -24.74
CA GLY A 106 0.11 -3.33 -25.36
C GLY A 106 -0.58 -2.36 -24.41
N TYR A 107 -0.08 -2.25 -23.16
CA TYR A 107 -0.48 -1.11 -22.28
C TYR A 107 -0.01 0.22 -22.86
N ASP A 108 -0.59 1.34 -22.37
CA ASP A 108 -0.15 2.69 -22.75
C ASP A 108 1.23 3.03 -22.13
N LEU A 109 2.22 2.26 -22.58
CA LEU A 109 3.63 2.45 -22.25
C LEU A 109 4.46 2.35 -23.54
N PRO A 110 4.51 3.40 -24.37
CA PRO A 110 5.18 3.37 -25.65
C PRO A 110 6.69 3.22 -25.54
N ILE A 111 7.36 2.78 -26.61
CA ILE A 111 8.82 2.53 -26.66
C ILE A 111 9.64 3.73 -26.20
N ASN A 112 9.15 4.96 -26.37
CA ASN A 112 9.85 6.15 -25.91
C ASN A 112 9.91 6.22 -24.38
N GLU A 113 8.92 5.71 -23.64
CA GLU A 113 8.98 5.58 -22.19
C GLU A 113 10.01 4.54 -21.76
N ILE A 114 10.14 3.43 -22.48
CA ILE A 114 11.21 2.44 -22.26
C ILE A 114 12.59 3.08 -22.48
N LYS A 115 12.73 3.87 -23.56
CA LYS A 115 13.98 4.63 -23.85
C LYS A 115 14.30 5.70 -22.81
N ASN A 116 13.29 6.17 -22.06
CA ASN A 116 13.43 7.18 -21.01
C ASN A 116 13.47 6.59 -19.60
N PHE A 117 13.81 5.30 -19.48
CA PHE A 117 13.97 4.63 -18.20
C PHE A 117 14.86 5.44 -17.24
N ARG A 118 14.38 5.66 -16.00
CA ARG A 118 15.04 6.46 -14.94
C ARG A 118 15.29 7.93 -15.30
N GLN A 119 14.55 8.49 -16.25
CA GLN A 119 14.62 9.92 -16.53
C GLN A 119 13.51 10.68 -15.78
N LEU A 120 13.73 11.97 -15.53
CA LEU A 120 12.78 12.82 -14.83
C LEU A 120 11.42 12.83 -15.56
N HIS A 121 10.33 12.61 -14.83
CA HIS A 121 8.95 12.54 -15.32
C HIS A 121 8.62 11.38 -16.28
N ALA A 122 9.54 10.43 -16.51
CA ALA A 122 9.22 9.23 -17.30
C ALA A 122 8.21 8.32 -16.56
N LYS A 123 7.38 7.61 -17.33
CA LYS A 123 6.47 6.57 -16.79
C LYS A 123 7.24 5.33 -16.26
N THR A 124 8.55 5.29 -16.42
CA THR A 124 9.43 4.17 -16.07
C THR A 124 10.48 4.57 -15.04
N PRO A 125 10.08 4.89 -13.79
CA PRO A 125 11.02 5.18 -12.70
C PRO A 125 11.90 3.97 -12.37
N GLY A 126 12.94 4.18 -11.57
CA GLY A 126 13.95 3.17 -11.26
C GLY A 126 13.42 1.88 -10.62
N HIS A 127 12.35 1.98 -9.88
CA HIS A 127 11.56 0.88 -9.31
C HIS A 127 10.09 1.11 -9.69
N PRO A 128 9.24 0.07 -9.76
CA PRO A 128 7.84 0.27 -10.10
C PRO A 128 7.15 1.20 -9.10
N GLU A 129 6.45 2.22 -9.61
CA GLU A 129 5.69 3.15 -8.79
C GLU A 129 4.22 3.16 -9.24
N TYR A 130 3.32 2.96 -8.28
CA TYR A 130 1.87 3.00 -8.51
C TYR A 130 1.44 4.38 -9.03
N GLY A 131 0.67 4.36 -10.11
CA GLY A 131 0.16 5.59 -10.73
C GLY A 131 1.04 6.19 -11.84
N TYR A 132 2.25 5.67 -12.10
CA TYR A 132 3.11 6.11 -13.21
C TYR A 132 2.82 5.35 -14.50
N ALA A 133 3.14 4.07 -14.58
CA ALA A 133 2.80 3.26 -15.74
C ALA A 133 1.47 2.51 -15.52
N PRO A 134 0.54 2.51 -16.51
CA PRO A 134 -0.67 1.70 -16.43
C PRO A 134 -0.32 0.22 -16.28
N GLY A 135 -0.97 -0.49 -15.36
CA GLY A 135 -0.73 -1.91 -15.07
C GLY A 135 0.28 -2.18 -13.96
N VAL A 136 0.91 -1.15 -13.39
CA VAL A 136 1.68 -1.26 -12.15
C VAL A 136 0.71 -1.30 -10.96
N GLU A 137 0.65 -2.44 -10.27
CA GLU A 137 -0.32 -2.68 -9.19
C GLU A 137 0.11 -2.12 -7.84
N THR A 138 1.41 -1.98 -7.61
CA THR A 138 1.97 -1.43 -6.35
C THR A 138 3.36 -0.85 -6.56
N THR A 139 3.76 0.05 -5.68
CA THR A 139 5.14 0.54 -5.60
C THR A 139 6.00 -0.46 -4.84
N THR A 140 7.08 -0.91 -5.48
CA THR A 140 8.07 -1.80 -4.88
C THR A 140 9.47 -1.19 -4.98
N GLY A 141 10.47 -1.87 -4.41
CA GLY A 141 11.83 -1.38 -4.26
C GLY A 141 12.35 -1.72 -2.87
N PRO A 142 11.67 -1.32 -1.77
CA PRO A 142 11.92 -1.93 -0.46
C PRO A 142 11.50 -3.39 -0.50
N LEU A 143 12.50 -4.30 -0.39
CA LEU A 143 12.28 -5.74 -0.52
C LEU A 143 11.29 -6.28 0.54
N GLY A 144 10.55 -7.32 0.21
CA GLY A 144 9.55 -7.94 1.10
C GLY A 144 8.19 -7.23 1.14
N GLN A 145 8.09 -5.93 0.83
CA GLN A 145 6.78 -5.26 0.86
C GLN A 145 5.87 -5.67 -0.31
N GLY A 146 6.42 -5.99 -1.48
CA GLY A 146 5.63 -6.45 -2.61
C GLY A 146 4.86 -7.74 -2.32
N ILE A 147 5.51 -8.76 -1.73
CA ILE A 147 4.83 -9.99 -1.33
C ILE A 147 3.77 -9.73 -0.25
N ALA A 148 4.03 -8.84 0.71
CA ALA A 148 3.05 -8.47 1.71
C ALA A 148 1.84 -7.73 1.09
N ASN A 149 2.06 -6.83 0.10
CA ASN A 149 0.97 -6.23 -0.66
C ASN A 149 0.18 -7.29 -1.45
N ALA A 150 0.85 -8.27 -2.06
CA ALA A 150 0.19 -9.37 -2.77
C ALA A 150 -0.70 -10.22 -1.83
N VAL A 151 -0.25 -10.47 -0.60
CA VAL A 151 -1.08 -11.10 0.45
C VAL A 151 -2.32 -10.25 0.72
N GLY A 152 -2.16 -8.93 0.84
CA GLY A 152 -3.30 -8.01 1.02
C GLY A 152 -4.30 -8.03 -0.14
N MET A 153 -3.81 -8.08 -1.38
CA MET A 153 -4.66 -8.21 -2.57
C MET A 153 -5.43 -9.54 -2.59
N ALA A 154 -4.78 -10.64 -2.20
CA ALA A 154 -5.42 -11.95 -2.11
C ALA A 154 -6.46 -12.03 -0.96
N ILE A 155 -6.22 -11.36 0.17
CA ILE A 155 -7.21 -11.20 1.25
C ILE A 155 -8.43 -10.43 0.71
N ALA A 156 -8.21 -9.33 0.02
CA ALA A 156 -9.29 -8.52 -0.54
C ALA A 156 -10.12 -9.31 -1.55
N GLU A 157 -9.48 -10.06 -2.46
CA GLU A 157 -10.20 -10.94 -3.39
C GLU A 157 -11.05 -11.98 -2.66
N LYS A 158 -10.44 -12.74 -1.72
CA LYS A 158 -11.12 -13.78 -0.96
C LYS A 158 -12.34 -13.23 -0.19
N THR A 159 -12.16 -12.06 0.43
CA THR A 159 -13.21 -11.42 1.23
C THR A 159 -14.34 -10.88 0.34
N LEU A 160 -14.03 -10.21 -0.77
CA LEU A 160 -15.06 -9.78 -1.74
C LEU A 160 -15.79 -10.97 -2.35
N ALA A 161 -15.09 -12.03 -2.72
CA ALA A 161 -15.70 -13.25 -3.24
C ALA A 161 -16.69 -13.85 -2.23
N GLY A 162 -16.32 -13.91 -0.95
CA GLY A 162 -17.20 -14.37 0.13
C GLY A 162 -18.46 -13.51 0.31
N GLN A 163 -18.32 -12.20 0.13
CA GLN A 163 -19.46 -11.26 0.29
C GLN A 163 -20.39 -11.25 -0.95
N PHE A 164 -19.83 -11.27 -2.16
CA PHE A 164 -20.57 -10.96 -3.38
C PHE A 164 -20.85 -12.14 -4.29
N ASN A 165 -19.99 -13.18 -4.33
CA ASN A 165 -20.26 -14.33 -5.18
C ASN A 165 -21.50 -15.09 -4.73
N LYS A 166 -22.30 -15.55 -5.69
CA LYS A 166 -23.48 -16.40 -5.49
C LYS A 166 -23.39 -17.60 -6.44
N THR A 167 -24.07 -18.66 -6.07
CA THR A 167 -24.12 -19.89 -6.89
C THR A 167 -24.53 -19.58 -8.34
N GLY A 168 -23.69 -19.93 -9.30
CA GLY A 168 -23.85 -19.62 -10.71
C GLY A 168 -23.47 -18.19 -11.12
N HIS A 169 -23.02 -17.36 -10.20
CA HIS A 169 -22.62 -15.98 -10.43
C HIS A 169 -21.29 -15.63 -9.71
N GLU A 170 -20.21 -16.22 -10.16
CA GLU A 170 -18.86 -15.95 -9.66
C GLU A 170 -18.27 -14.72 -10.37
N ILE A 171 -18.49 -13.54 -9.78
CA ILE A 171 -18.08 -12.25 -10.36
C ILE A 171 -16.72 -11.76 -9.83
N ILE A 172 -16.27 -12.26 -8.69
CA ILE A 172 -14.94 -12.01 -8.12
C ILE A 172 -14.18 -13.33 -8.16
N ASN A 173 -13.23 -13.45 -9.09
CA ASN A 173 -12.51 -14.70 -9.31
C ASN A 173 -11.19 -14.46 -10.06
N HIS A 174 -10.24 -13.78 -9.42
CA HIS A 174 -8.93 -13.49 -10.00
C HIS A 174 -7.81 -13.95 -9.10
N HIS A 175 -6.64 -14.18 -9.67
CA HIS A 175 -5.43 -14.57 -8.95
C HIS A 175 -4.55 -13.35 -8.66
N THR A 176 -3.71 -13.50 -7.66
CA THR A 176 -2.58 -12.61 -7.41
C THR A 176 -1.29 -13.38 -7.64
N TYR A 177 -0.51 -12.96 -8.63
CA TYR A 177 0.79 -13.51 -8.96
C TYR A 177 1.89 -12.59 -8.47
N VAL A 178 2.94 -13.13 -7.85
CA VAL A 178 4.06 -12.34 -7.34
C VAL A 178 5.38 -12.97 -7.69
N PHE A 179 6.31 -12.14 -8.20
CA PHE A 179 7.70 -12.52 -8.42
C PHE A 179 8.56 -11.98 -7.29
N LEU A 180 9.46 -12.79 -6.75
CA LEU A 180 10.36 -12.42 -5.65
C LEU A 180 11.68 -13.21 -5.74
N GLY A 181 12.75 -12.65 -5.21
CA GLY A 181 14.09 -13.26 -5.20
C GLY A 181 14.61 -13.48 -3.79
N ASP A 182 15.86 -13.93 -3.68
CA ASP A 182 16.54 -14.24 -2.41
C ASP A 182 16.45 -13.10 -1.39
N GLY A 183 16.68 -11.85 -1.79
CA GLY A 183 16.59 -10.70 -0.89
C GLY A 183 15.19 -10.51 -0.31
N CYS A 184 14.12 -10.76 -1.10
CA CYS A 184 12.76 -10.73 -0.58
C CYS A 184 12.53 -11.84 0.46
N MET A 185 13.15 -13.02 0.26
CA MET A 185 13.03 -14.15 1.19
C MET A 185 13.78 -13.94 2.51
N MET A 186 14.81 -13.08 2.52
CA MET A 186 15.57 -12.73 3.72
C MET A 186 14.85 -11.71 4.60
N GLU A 187 14.00 -10.86 4.03
CA GLU A 187 13.30 -9.80 4.75
C GLU A 187 12.33 -10.35 5.80
N GLY A 188 12.38 -9.81 7.03
CA GLY A 188 11.51 -10.23 8.13
C GLY A 188 10.02 -10.12 7.82
N ILE A 189 9.61 -9.07 7.11
CA ILE A 189 8.21 -8.85 6.69
C ILE A 189 7.67 -9.99 5.82
N SER A 190 8.52 -10.64 5.02
CA SER A 190 8.10 -11.79 4.20
C SER A 190 7.71 -12.99 5.06
N HIS A 191 8.41 -13.22 6.20
CA HIS A 191 8.03 -14.23 7.18
C HIS A 191 6.66 -13.93 7.81
N GLU A 192 6.43 -12.67 8.20
CA GLU A 192 5.16 -12.22 8.77
C GLU A 192 3.99 -12.43 7.79
N ALA A 193 4.13 -11.92 6.57
CA ALA A 193 3.06 -11.95 5.57
C ALA A 193 2.80 -13.37 5.03
N CYS A 194 3.85 -14.14 4.71
CA CYS A 194 3.70 -15.47 4.14
C CYS A 194 3.15 -16.48 5.16
N SER A 195 3.55 -16.38 6.44
CA SER A 195 2.97 -17.20 7.51
C SER A 195 1.47 -16.93 7.66
N LEU A 196 1.05 -15.66 7.64
CA LEU A 196 -0.37 -15.32 7.72
C LEU A 196 -1.14 -15.79 6.47
N ALA A 197 -0.55 -15.69 5.28
CA ALA A 197 -1.17 -16.13 4.03
C ALA A 197 -1.50 -17.64 4.04
N GLY A 198 -0.60 -18.47 4.57
CA GLY A 198 -0.85 -19.90 4.75
C GLY A 198 -1.95 -20.16 5.77
N THR A 199 -1.92 -19.47 6.92
CA THR A 199 -2.97 -19.56 7.96
C THR A 199 -4.36 -19.22 7.40
N LEU A 200 -4.44 -18.21 6.51
CA LEU A 200 -5.70 -17.78 5.89
C LEU A 200 -6.10 -18.62 4.67
N GLY A 201 -5.28 -19.57 4.24
CA GLY A 201 -5.57 -20.43 3.09
C GLY A 201 -5.85 -19.63 1.81
N LEU A 202 -4.91 -18.75 1.40
CA LEU A 202 -5.11 -17.86 0.25
C LEU A 202 -4.81 -18.58 -1.08
N GLY A 203 -5.67 -19.51 -1.50
CA GLY A 203 -5.44 -20.41 -2.64
C GLY A 203 -5.33 -19.73 -4.01
N LYS A 204 -5.62 -18.43 -4.14
CA LYS A 204 -5.40 -17.67 -5.37
C LYS A 204 -4.14 -16.81 -5.35
N LEU A 205 -3.30 -16.94 -4.33
CA LEU A 205 -1.97 -16.34 -4.27
C LEU A 205 -0.93 -17.34 -4.79
N ILE A 206 -0.26 -17.00 -5.88
CA ILE A 206 0.79 -17.82 -6.51
C ILE A 206 2.08 -17.00 -6.59
N ALA A 207 3.10 -17.45 -5.87
CA ALA A 207 4.39 -16.82 -5.80
C ALA A 207 5.45 -17.59 -6.61
N PHE A 208 6.28 -16.87 -7.35
CA PHE A 208 7.42 -17.41 -8.09
C PHE A 208 8.70 -16.95 -7.41
N TYR A 209 9.45 -17.89 -6.86
CA TYR A 209 10.74 -17.62 -6.27
C TYR A 209 11.83 -17.76 -7.32
N ASP A 210 12.49 -16.65 -7.64
CA ASP A 210 13.69 -16.58 -8.46
C ASP A 210 14.88 -17.08 -7.63
N ASP A 211 15.06 -18.39 -7.63
CA ASP A 211 16.08 -19.13 -6.88
C ASP A 211 17.37 -19.18 -7.70
N ASN A 212 18.04 -18.04 -7.85
CA ASN A 212 19.28 -17.90 -8.60
C ASN A 212 20.55 -17.91 -7.73
N GLY A 213 20.41 -17.80 -6.41
CA GLY A 213 21.50 -17.87 -5.45
C GLY A 213 22.45 -16.68 -5.44
N ILE A 214 22.08 -15.53 -6.06
CA ILE A 214 22.93 -14.35 -6.17
C ILE A 214 22.20 -13.12 -5.63
N SER A 215 22.87 -12.39 -4.76
CA SER A 215 22.49 -11.03 -4.34
C SER A 215 23.51 -10.01 -4.80
N ILE A 216 23.38 -8.74 -4.37
CA ILE A 216 24.29 -7.67 -4.76
C ILE A 216 25.71 -7.88 -4.19
N ASP A 217 25.83 -8.58 -3.06
CA ASP A 217 27.11 -8.88 -2.41
C ASP A 217 27.78 -10.17 -2.93
N GLY A 218 27.11 -10.91 -3.83
CA GLY A 218 27.62 -12.16 -4.41
C GLY A 218 26.73 -13.38 -4.15
N GLU A 219 27.36 -14.56 -4.08
CA GLU A 219 26.69 -15.81 -3.81
C GLU A 219 26.11 -15.81 -2.39
N VAL A 220 24.77 -16.03 -2.28
CA VAL A 220 24.05 -15.93 -0.98
C VAL A 220 24.43 -17.03 0.02
N HIS A 221 25.12 -18.08 -0.41
CA HIS A 221 25.50 -19.22 0.44
C HIS A 221 26.22 -18.82 1.74
N GLY A 222 26.94 -17.68 1.75
CA GLY A 222 27.65 -17.18 2.92
C GLY A 222 26.76 -16.60 4.03
N TRP A 223 25.49 -16.25 3.72
CA TRP A 223 24.60 -15.57 4.69
C TRP A 223 23.12 -15.95 4.55
N PHE A 224 22.75 -16.79 3.59
CA PHE A 224 21.39 -17.28 3.41
C PHE A 224 21.40 -18.77 3.03
N THR A 225 21.21 -19.62 4.02
CA THR A 225 21.26 -21.09 3.90
C THR A 225 19.94 -21.74 4.27
N ASP A 226 18.87 -20.96 4.37
CA ASP A 226 17.54 -21.45 4.70
C ASP A 226 17.05 -22.45 3.65
N ASN A 227 16.40 -23.51 4.11
CA ASN A 227 15.61 -24.34 3.23
C ASN A 227 14.25 -23.66 2.97
N THR A 228 14.23 -22.75 1.99
CA THR A 228 13.03 -21.96 1.63
C THR A 228 11.81 -22.85 1.33
N PRO A 229 11.89 -23.93 0.55
CA PRO A 229 10.78 -24.86 0.36
C PRO A 229 10.20 -25.40 1.67
N MET A 230 11.06 -25.87 2.58
CA MET A 230 10.65 -26.41 3.85
C MET A 230 10.00 -25.36 4.76
N ARG A 231 10.56 -24.16 4.76
CA ARG A 231 10.02 -23.00 5.49
C ARG A 231 8.61 -22.67 5.02
N PHE A 232 8.36 -22.59 3.72
CA PHE A 232 7.03 -22.30 3.19
C PHE A 232 6.02 -23.42 3.43
N ARG A 233 6.44 -24.69 3.39
CA ARG A 233 5.58 -25.81 3.83
C ARG A 233 5.18 -25.66 5.29
N SER A 234 6.11 -25.22 6.16
CA SER A 234 5.79 -24.98 7.57
C SER A 234 4.81 -23.82 7.79
N TYR A 235 4.71 -22.89 6.84
CA TYR A 235 3.69 -21.84 6.83
C TYR A 235 2.31 -22.33 6.31
N GLY A 236 2.19 -23.55 5.83
CA GLY A 236 0.97 -24.07 5.23
C GLY A 236 0.80 -23.70 3.74
N TRP A 237 1.90 -23.51 3.03
CA TRP A 237 1.90 -23.32 1.58
C TRP A 237 2.07 -24.63 0.84
N HIS A 238 1.42 -24.75 -0.30
CA HIS A 238 1.81 -25.71 -1.33
C HIS A 238 3.13 -25.24 -1.97
N VAL A 239 4.07 -26.16 -2.23
CA VAL A 239 5.40 -25.80 -2.73
C VAL A 239 5.81 -26.72 -3.85
N ILE A 240 6.06 -26.16 -5.04
CA ILE A 240 6.58 -26.85 -6.21
C ILE A 240 8.07 -26.52 -6.33
N GLU A 241 8.92 -27.52 -6.15
CA GLU A 241 10.37 -27.35 -6.08
C GLU A 241 11.06 -27.62 -7.42
N LYS A 242 12.24 -27.02 -7.58
CA LYS A 242 13.20 -27.35 -8.65
C LYS A 242 12.65 -27.22 -10.06
N VAL A 243 11.74 -26.26 -10.28
CA VAL A 243 11.26 -25.94 -11.62
C VAL A 243 12.42 -25.28 -12.38
N ASP A 244 12.76 -25.79 -13.56
CA ASP A 244 13.69 -25.10 -14.46
C ASP A 244 13.01 -23.84 -15.00
N GLY A 245 13.44 -22.67 -14.50
CA GLY A 245 12.88 -21.37 -14.89
C GLY A 245 13.18 -20.96 -16.34
N HIS A 246 14.03 -21.70 -17.05
CA HIS A 246 14.35 -21.50 -18.46
C HIS A 246 13.67 -22.55 -19.39
N ASP A 247 12.89 -23.47 -18.83
CA ASP A 247 12.04 -24.41 -19.55
C ASP A 247 10.57 -23.98 -19.47
N ALA A 248 10.05 -23.46 -20.55
CA ALA A 248 8.69 -22.96 -20.63
C ALA A 248 7.62 -24.03 -20.33
N GLU A 249 7.84 -25.30 -20.68
CA GLU A 249 6.88 -26.36 -20.39
C GLU A 249 6.90 -26.75 -18.92
N ALA A 250 8.07 -26.77 -18.28
CA ALA A 250 8.19 -26.99 -16.83
C ALA A 250 7.48 -25.88 -16.04
N VAL A 251 7.67 -24.62 -16.44
CA VAL A 251 7.00 -23.46 -15.82
C VAL A 251 5.48 -23.54 -16.02
N LYS A 252 5.03 -23.90 -17.24
CA LYS A 252 3.60 -24.04 -17.55
C LYS A 252 2.94 -25.12 -16.68
N MET A 253 3.53 -26.31 -16.58
CA MET A 253 3.01 -27.39 -15.75
C MET A 253 2.93 -26.97 -14.27
N ALA A 254 3.94 -26.24 -13.76
CA ALA A 254 3.93 -25.75 -12.38
C ALA A 254 2.80 -24.74 -12.14
N ILE A 255 2.51 -23.85 -13.09
CA ILE A 255 1.38 -22.92 -12.97
C ILE A 255 0.05 -23.65 -13.02
N GLU A 256 -0.11 -24.64 -13.90
CA GLU A 256 -1.32 -25.47 -13.97
C GLU A 256 -1.56 -26.24 -12.67
N GLU A 257 -0.51 -26.82 -12.07
CA GLU A 257 -0.58 -27.47 -10.76
C GLU A 257 -0.99 -26.45 -9.67
N ALA A 258 -0.31 -25.30 -9.59
CA ALA A 258 -0.61 -24.26 -8.62
C ALA A 258 -2.07 -23.76 -8.70
N LYS A 259 -2.61 -23.59 -9.90
CA LYS A 259 -4.00 -23.15 -10.12
C LYS A 259 -5.04 -24.20 -9.70
N ASN A 260 -4.69 -25.45 -9.54
CA ASN A 260 -5.57 -26.50 -9.05
C ASN A 260 -5.67 -26.54 -7.51
N ILE A 261 -4.71 -25.94 -6.79
CA ILE A 261 -4.74 -25.81 -5.34
C ILE A 261 -5.64 -24.63 -4.96
N LYS A 262 -6.68 -24.89 -4.14
CA LYS A 262 -7.73 -23.89 -3.85
C LYS A 262 -7.72 -23.37 -2.43
N ASP A 263 -7.09 -24.07 -1.51
CA ASP A 263 -7.15 -23.88 -0.06
C ASP A 263 -5.80 -23.48 0.57
N MET A 264 -4.74 -23.41 -0.23
CA MET A 264 -3.41 -22.99 0.20
C MET A 264 -2.77 -22.09 -0.84
N PRO A 265 -2.01 -21.05 -0.46
CA PRO A 265 -1.16 -20.32 -1.40
C PRO A 265 -0.05 -21.22 -1.93
N THR A 266 0.44 -20.96 -3.15
CA THR A 266 1.48 -21.78 -3.78
C THR A 266 2.77 -21.01 -3.99
N LEU A 267 3.90 -21.61 -3.63
CA LEU A 267 5.25 -21.17 -3.99
C LEU A 267 5.82 -22.07 -5.07
N ILE A 268 6.19 -21.48 -6.21
CA ILE A 268 6.91 -22.15 -7.30
C ILE A 268 8.38 -21.74 -7.20
N CYS A 269 9.27 -22.67 -6.83
CA CYS A 269 10.71 -22.43 -6.74
C CYS A 269 11.36 -22.64 -8.09
N CYS A 270 11.65 -21.54 -8.81
CA CYS A 270 12.22 -21.56 -10.15
C CYS A 270 13.74 -21.40 -10.08
N LYS A 271 14.47 -22.41 -10.48
CA LYS A 271 15.92 -22.30 -10.69
C LYS A 271 16.18 -21.48 -11.94
N THR A 272 16.87 -20.36 -11.75
CA THR A 272 17.25 -19.45 -12.84
C THR A 272 18.74 -19.11 -12.78
N ILE A 273 19.18 -18.41 -13.82
CA ILE A 273 20.53 -17.83 -13.87
C ILE A 273 20.38 -16.32 -14.02
N ILE A 274 20.83 -15.57 -13.01
CA ILE A 274 20.85 -14.13 -13.07
C ILE A 274 21.63 -13.66 -14.31
N GLY A 275 21.11 -12.68 -15.06
CA GLY A 275 21.77 -12.18 -16.26
C GLY A 275 21.84 -13.20 -17.40
N TRP A 276 20.88 -14.14 -17.49
CA TRP A 276 20.80 -15.18 -18.50
C TRP A 276 21.10 -14.67 -19.91
N GLY A 277 22.00 -15.37 -20.61
CA GLY A 277 22.42 -15.05 -21.97
C GLY A 277 23.63 -14.15 -22.06
N SER A 278 24.10 -13.54 -20.97
CA SER A 278 25.36 -12.76 -20.96
C SER A 278 26.55 -13.71 -20.82
N PRO A 279 27.42 -13.83 -21.84
CA PRO A 279 28.48 -14.84 -21.85
C PRO A 279 29.48 -14.74 -20.69
N ASN A 280 29.79 -13.52 -20.24
CA ASN A 280 30.83 -13.29 -19.24
C ASN A 280 30.26 -12.90 -17.86
N LYS A 281 28.99 -12.44 -17.78
CA LYS A 281 28.40 -11.86 -16.57
C LYS A 281 27.24 -12.66 -15.96
N GLN A 282 26.62 -13.59 -16.73
CA GLN A 282 25.54 -14.41 -16.16
C GLN A 282 26.03 -15.23 -14.95
N GLY A 283 25.14 -15.43 -13.97
CA GLY A 283 25.44 -16.17 -12.75
C GLY A 283 26.36 -15.42 -11.77
N LYS A 284 26.61 -14.13 -11.98
CA LYS A 284 27.49 -13.33 -11.12
C LYS A 284 26.79 -12.04 -10.65
N GLU A 285 27.22 -11.53 -9.50
CA GLU A 285 26.75 -10.29 -8.89
C GLU A 285 26.97 -9.05 -9.76
N VAL A 286 27.98 -9.05 -10.63
CA VAL A 286 28.31 -7.92 -11.50
C VAL A 286 27.19 -7.52 -12.47
N CYS A 287 26.23 -8.41 -12.74
CA CYS A 287 25.03 -8.09 -13.52
C CYS A 287 23.80 -7.83 -12.66
N HIS A 288 23.91 -7.89 -11.33
CA HIS A 288 22.78 -7.64 -10.44
C HIS A 288 22.31 -6.19 -10.55
N GLY A 289 23.17 -5.22 -10.25
CA GLY A 289 22.83 -3.80 -10.10
C GLY A 289 23.59 -2.82 -10.99
N ALA A 290 24.24 -3.30 -12.07
CA ALA A 290 24.99 -2.46 -12.98
C ALA A 290 24.70 -2.82 -14.45
N PRO A 291 24.79 -1.84 -15.38
CA PRO A 291 24.69 -2.09 -16.83
C PRO A 291 25.72 -3.12 -17.29
N LEU A 292 25.35 -3.91 -18.30
CA LEU A 292 26.25 -4.93 -18.86
C LEU A 292 27.47 -4.34 -19.57
N GLY A 293 27.35 -3.14 -20.14
CA GLY A 293 28.34 -2.52 -21.01
C GLY A 293 28.13 -2.92 -22.50
N ASP A 294 28.50 -2.01 -23.41
CA ASP A 294 28.18 -2.14 -24.84
C ASP A 294 28.78 -3.42 -25.46
N ALA A 295 30.03 -3.74 -25.09
CA ALA A 295 30.70 -4.96 -25.59
C ALA A 295 29.98 -6.24 -25.11
N GLU A 296 29.57 -6.31 -23.86
CA GLU A 296 28.86 -7.48 -23.32
C GLU A 296 27.44 -7.59 -23.90
N ILE A 297 26.76 -6.47 -24.16
CA ILE A 297 25.45 -6.46 -24.83
C ILE A 297 25.56 -7.01 -26.25
N ALA A 298 26.60 -6.67 -26.98
CA ALA A 298 26.84 -7.22 -28.33
C ALA A 298 26.99 -8.75 -28.29
N LEU A 299 27.82 -9.24 -27.37
CA LEU A 299 28.00 -10.70 -27.15
C LEU A 299 26.72 -11.37 -26.69
N THR A 300 25.94 -10.70 -25.82
CA THR A 300 24.65 -11.20 -25.34
C THR A 300 23.66 -11.35 -26.49
N ARG A 301 23.53 -10.34 -27.36
CA ARG A 301 22.68 -10.42 -28.56
C ARG A 301 23.03 -11.60 -29.46
N GLU A 302 24.31 -11.81 -29.71
CA GLU A 302 24.79 -12.96 -30.48
C GLU A 302 24.40 -14.29 -29.81
N LYS A 303 24.67 -14.41 -28.50
CA LYS A 303 24.40 -15.62 -27.70
C LYS A 303 22.94 -15.99 -27.65
N ILE A 304 22.02 -15.02 -27.51
CA ILE A 304 20.58 -15.27 -27.44
C ILE A 304 19.92 -15.28 -28.83
N GLY A 305 20.66 -15.04 -29.90
CA GLY A 305 20.14 -15.00 -31.26
C GLY A 305 19.21 -13.82 -31.54
N TRP A 306 19.52 -12.62 -30.98
CA TRP A 306 18.73 -11.40 -31.17
C TRP A 306 19.49 -10.37 -32.03
N PRO A 307 19.37 -10.43 -33.37
CA PRO A 307 20.19 -9.61 -34.27
C PRO A 307 19.69 -8.18 -34.46
N HIS A 308 18.60 -7.80 -33.77
CA HIS A 308 17.96 -6.49 -33.94
C HIS A 308 18.68 -5.39 -33.20
N PRO A 309 18.74 -4.16 -33.75
CA PRO A 309 19.29 -3.00 -33.08
C PRO A 309 18.63 -2.70 -31.73
N PRO A 310 19.26 -1.85 -30.88
CA PRO A 310 18.67 -1.44 -29.60
C PRO A 310 17.26 -0.85 -29.77
N PHE A 311 16.34 -1.29 -28.91
CA PHE A 311 14.91 -0.89 -28.89
C PHE A 311 14.11 -1.25 -30.16
N GLU A 312 14.63 -2.08 -31.03
CA GLU A 312 13.88 -2.64 -32.16
C GLU A 312 13.38 -4.04 -31.83
N VAL A 313 12.05 -4.20 -31.91
CA VAL A 313 11.36 -5.49 -31.72
C VAL A 313 10.60 -5.82 -32.98
N PRO A 314 10.75 -7.04 -33.55
CA PRO A 314 10.03 -7.44 -34.75
C PRO A 314 8.51 -7.33 -34.61
N ALA A 315 7.84 -6.97 -35.70
CA ALA A 315 6.37 -6.86 -35.73
C ALA A 315 5.67 -8.19 -35.36
N ALA A 316 6.24 -9.33 -35.75
CA ALA A 316 5.71 -10.65 -35.41
C ALA A 316 5.79 -10.92 -33.88
N VAL A 317 6.84 -10.43 -33.20
CA VAL A 317 6.98 -10.51 -31.74
C VAL A 317 5.94 -9.65 -31.05
N TYR A 318 5.76 -8.39 -31.49
CA TYR A 318 4.68 -7.53 -30.98
C TYR A 318 3.31 -8.16 -31.18
N ALA A 319 3.01 -8.69 -32.36
CA ALA A 319 1.72 -9.32 -32.66
C ALA A 319 1.43 -10.52 -31.74
N ARG A 320 2.45 -11.25 -31.32
CA ARG A 320 2.28 -12.40 -30.41
C ARG A 320 2.13 -11.98 -28.96
N TRP A 321 2.76 -10.85 -28.55
CA TRP A 321 2.65 -10.28 -27.22
C TRP A 321 1.37 -9.47 -27.01
N ASP A 322 0.77 -8.88 -28.05
CA ASP A 322 -0.40 -7.99 -27.93
C ASP A 322 -1.60 -8.72 -27.29
N ALA A 323 -1.87 -8.37 -26.05
CA ALA A 323 -2.93 -8.96 -25.25
C ALA A 323 -4.28 -8.20 -25.35
N LYS A 324 -4.38 -7.10 -26.13
CA LYS A 324 -5.58 -6.27 -26.16
C LYS A 324 -6.83 -7.02 -26.61
N ALA A 325 -6.74 -7.79 -27.69
CA ALA A 325 -7.89 -8.55 -28.19
C ALA A 325 -8.31 -9.66 -27.21
N LYS A 326 -7.34 -10.42 -26.65
CA LYS A 326 -7.57 -11.45 -25.62
C LYS A 326 -8.18 -10.81 -24.37
N GLY A 327 -7.61 -9.71 -23.90
CA GLY A 327 -8.06 -9.00 -22.69
C GLY A 327 -9.46 -8.44 -22.85
N SER A 328 -9.75 -7.79 -23.98
CA SER A 328 -11.10 -7.24 -24.26
C SER A 328 -12.16 -8.35 -24.32
N LYS A 329 -11.82 -9.53 -24.85
CA LYS A 329 -12.73 -10.69 -24.84
C LYS A 329 -13.00 -11.18 -23.43
N LEU A 330 -11.96 -11.36 -22.60
CA LEU A 330 -12.09 -11.80 -21.20
C LEU A 330 -12.94 -10.82 -20.38
N GLU A 331 -12.74 -9.54 -20.57
CA GLU A 331 -13.53 -8.51 -19.90
C GLU A 331 -14.98 -8.50 -20.39
N ALA A 332 -15.23 -8.67 -21.69
CA ALA A 332 -16.59 -8.77 -22.23
C ALA A 332 -17.35 -9.96 -21.64
N GLU A 333 -16.72 -11.13 -21.57
CA GLU A 333 -17.29 -12.33 -20.93
C GLU A 333 -17.59 -12.10 -19.43
N TRP A 334 -16.74 -11.38 -18.74
CA TRP A 334 -16.99 -10.98 -17.35
C TRP A 334 -18.14 -9.97 -17.23
N ASN A 335 -18.22 -8.99 -18.14
CA ASN A 335 -19.32 -8.02 -18.17
C ASN A 335 -20.67 -8.69 -18.42
N ASP A 336 -20.73 -9.74 -19.25
CA ASP A 336 -21.95 -10.52 -19.47
C ASP A 336 -22.37 -11.23 -18.17
N ARG A 337 -21.44 -11.83 -17.43
CA ARG A 337 -21.71 -12.44 -16.11
C ARG A 337 -22.17 -11.38 -15.10
N LEU A 338 -21.52 -10.23 -15.07
CA LEU A 338 -21.91 -9.12 -14.16
C LEU A 338 -23.32 -8.59 -14.51
N LYS A 339 -23.69 -8.52 -15.80
CA LYS A 339 -25.02 -8.15 -16.24
C LYS A 339 -26.08 -9.14 -15.75
N ALA A 340 -25.80 -10.45 -15.84
CA ALA A 340 -26.69 -11.47 -15.29
C ALA A 340 -26.78 -11.38 -13.75
N TYR A 341 -25.67 -11.15 -13.08
CA TYR A 341 -25.62 -10.91 -11.64
C TYR A 341 -26.46 -9.69 -11.20
N ARG A 342 -26.36 -8.56 -11.92
CA ARG A 342 -27.15 -7.35 -11.65
C ARG A 342 -28.66 -7.62 -11.77
N ALA A 343 -29.07 -8.45 -12.72
CA ALA A 343 -30.47 -8.85 -12.87
C ALA A 343 -30.96 -9.74 -11.72
N ALA A 344 -30.11 -10.69 -11.28
CA ALA A 344 -30.46 -11.65 -10.22
C ALA A 344 -30.31 -11.07 -8.80
N HIS A 345 -29.36 -10.18 -8.57
CA HIS A 345 -28.97 -9.65 -7.26
C HIS A 345 -28.76 -8.13 -7.28
N PRO A 346 -29.80 -7.31 -7.61
CA PRO A 346 -29.64 -5.88 -7.88
C PRO A 346 -29.06 -5.08 -6.70
N ALA A 347 -29.44 -5.39 -5.48
CA ALA A 347 -28.95 -4.69 -4.28
C ALA A 347 -27.46 -4.98 -4.02
N LEU A 348 -27.02 -6.25 -4.14
CA LEU A 348 -25.63 -6.63 -3.98
C LEU A 348 -24.77 -6.05 -5.11
N ALA A 349 -25.28 -6.02 -6.33
CA ALA A 349 -24.56 -5.45 -7.46
C ALA A 349 -24.37 -3.93 -7.30
N ALA A 350 -25.39 -3.20 -6.87
CA ALA A 350 -25.29 -1.77 -6.59
C ALA A 350 -24.25 -1.47 -5.49
N GLU A 351 -24.22 -2.30 -4.44
CA GLU A 351 -23.22 -2.19 -3.37
C GLU A 351 -21.81 -2.50 -3.86
N LEU A 352 -21.63 -3.54 -4.69
CA LEU A 352 -20.32 -3.83 -5.29
C LEU A 352 -19.85 -2.69 -6.19
N ASP A 353 -20.72 -2.18 -7.07
CA ASP A 353 -20.41 -1.06 -7.96
C ASP A 353 -19.98 0.18 -7.16
N ARG A 354 -20.70 0.50 -6.07
CA ARG A 354 -20.37 1.60 -5.16
C ARG A 354 -18.96 1.44 -4.56
N ARG A 355 -18.68 0.23 -4.03
CA ARG A 355 -17.40 -0.07 -3.37
C ARG A 355 -16.22 -0.08 -4.34
N LEU A 356 -16.40 -0.65 -5.52
CA LEU A 356 -15.37 -0.64 -6.57
C LEU A 356 -15.09 0.77 -7.10
N ALA A 357 -16.10 1.65 -7.08
CA ALA A 357 -15.93 3.07 -7.41
C ALA A 357 -15.28 3.86 -6.24
N GLY A 358 -15.07 3.26 -5.08
CA GLY A 358 -14.58 3.93 -3.88
C GLY A 358 -15.54 5.02 -3.36
N SER A 359 -16.82 4.93 -3.68
CA SER A 359 -17.82 5.91 -3.28
C SER A 359 -18.41 5.58 -1.92
N LEU A 360 -18.60 6.58 -1.07
CA LEU A 360 -19.31 6.44 0.20
C LEU A 360 -20.83 6.36 -0.04
N PRO A 361 -21.62 5.79 0.90
CA PRO A 361 -23.08 5.76 0.80
C PRO A 361 -23.66 7.16 0.63
N ALA A 362 -24.76 7.29 -0.14
CA ALA A 362 -25.35 8.59 -0.45
C ALA A 362 -25.79 9.39 0.79
N ASN A 363 -26.13 8.71 1.87
CA ASN A 363 -26.54 9.30 3.16
C ASN A 363 -25.40 9.46 4.17
N TRP A 364 -24.16 9.14 3.77
CA TRP A 364 -23.00 9.16 4.66
C TRP A 364 -22.83 10.48 5.42
N GLN A 365 -22.82 11.61 4.74
CA GLN A 365 -22.61 12.92 5.35
C GLN A 365 -23.64 13.21 6.44
N LYS A 366 -24.90 12.95 6.15
CA LYS A 366 -25.99 13.16 7.10
C LYS A 366 -25.84 12.27 8.34
N GLN A 367 -25.65 10.97 8.13
CA GLN A 367 -25.56 10.01 9.23
C GLN A 367 -24.30 10.21 10.08
N ALA A 368 -23.17 10.54 9.45
CA ALA A 368 -21.92 10.83 10.16
C ALA A 368 -22.06 12.10 11.02
N ASN A 369 -22.68 13.16 10.53
CA ASN A 369 -22.93 14.38 11.29
C ASN A 369 -23.91 14.13 12.46
N GLU A 370 -25.02 13.46 12.23
CA GLU A 370 -25.98 13.05 13.29
C GLU A 370 -25.29 12.21 14.38
N PHE A 371 -24.36 11.35 14.01
CA PHE A 371 -23.57 10.56 14.95
C PHE A 371 -22.63 11.45 15.78
N ILE A 372 -21.94 12.40 15.16
CA ILE A 372 -21.05 13.36 15.84
C ILE A 372 -21.85 14.24 16.82
N ASP A 373 -23.00 14.75 16.40
CA ASP A 373 -23.91 15.54 17.23
C ASP A 373 -24.38 14.72 18.45
N GLY A 374 -24.67 13.43 18.26
CA GLY A 374 -25.01 12.51 19.32
C GLY A 374 -23.89 12.31 20.34
N ILE A 375 -22.62 12.24 19.91
CA ILE A 375 -21.47 12.16 20.81
C ILE A 375 -21.31 13.49 21.57
N ASN A 376 -21.39 14.62 20.88
CA ASN A 376 -21.29 15.94 21.50
C ASN A 376 -22.39 16.17 22.54
N GLY A 377 -23.63 15.78 22.23
CA GLY A 377 -24.76 15.92 23.16
C GLY A 377 -24.67 15.03 24.42
N LYS A 378 -23.98 13.89 24.36
CA LYS A 378 -23.76 13.02 25.53
C LYS A 378 -22.69 13.55 26.47
N GLY A 379 -21.65 14.18 25.96
CA GLY A 379 -20.56 14.78 26.74
C GLY A 379 -19.82 13.79 27.65
N GLU A 380 -19.58 12.56 27.21
CA GLU A 380 -18.99 11.50 28.02
C GLU A 380 -17.48 11.70 28.23
N LYS A 381 -17.01 11.45 29.47
CA LYS A 381 -15.58 11.36 29.79
C LYS A 381 -15.08 9.96 29.43
N VAL A 382 -14.32 9.81 28.33
CA VAL A 382 -13.84 8.52 27.83
C VAL A 382 -12.40 8.62 27.29
N ALA A 383 -11.68 7.52 27.32
CA ALA A 383 -10.41 7.42 26.59
C ALA A 383 -10.63 7.54 25.08
N THR A 384 -9.75 8.22 24.35
CA THR A 384 -9.97 8.38 22.90
C THR A 384 -9.87 7.06 22.14
N ARG A 385 -9.14 6.03 22.64
CA ARG A 385 -9.23 4.65 22.11
C ARG A 385 -10.64 4.04 22.28
N LYS A 386 -11.34 4.37 23.38
CA LYS A 386 -12.73 3.93 23.59
C LYS A 386 -13.70 4.71 22.71
N ALA A 387 -13.45 6.00 22.53
CA ALA A 387 -14.18 6.82 21.56
C ALA A 387 -14.02 6.27 20.14
N SER A 388 -12.82 5.81 19.76
CA SER A 388 -12.58 5.12 18.47
C SER A 388 -13.42 3.85 18.33
N GLN A 389 -13.54 3.01 19.37
CA GLN A 389 -14.47 1.87 19.36
C GLN A 389 -15.94 2.29 19.21
N ILE A 390 -16.32 3.39 19.85
CA ILE A 390 -17.68 3.95 19.69
C ILE A 390 -17.87 4.40 18.23
N CYS A 391 -16.85 5.00 17.59
CA CYS A 391 -16.90 5.35 16.17
C CYS A 391 -17.04 4.11 15.28
N LEU A 392 -16.30 3.04 15.55
CA LEU A 392 -16.42 1.78 14.80
C LEU A 392 -17.84 1.18 14.94
N ASN A 393 -18.45 1.25 16.13
CA ASN A 393 -19.84 0.82 16.34
C ASN A 393 -20.85 1.72 15.62
N GLY A 394 -20.55 3.00 15.45
CA GLY A 394 -21.41 3.95 14.74
C GLY A 394 -21.25 3.90 13.23
N TYR A 395 -20.02 3.96 12.74
CA TYR A 395 -19.71 4.02 11.30
C TYR A 395 -19.69 2.64 10.63
N GLY A 396 -19.29 1.59 11.34
CA GLY A 396 -19.18 0.23 10.80
C GLY A 396 -20.46 -0.29 10.16
N PRO A 397 -21.65 -0.14 10.77
CA PRO A 397 -22.91 -0.53 10.14
C PRO A 397 -23.25 0.23 8.87
N MET A 398 -22.71 1.45 8.68
CA MET A 398 -22.93 2.27 7.50
C MET A 398 -21.93 1.92 6.37
N LEU A 399 -20.78 1.33 6.72
CA LEU A 399 -19.63 1.12 5.84
C LEU A 399 -19.14 -0.34 5.89
N PRO A 400 -19.86 -1.27 5.22
CA PRO A 400 -19.47 -2.68 5.18
C PRO A 400 -18.13 -2.93 4.49
N GLU A 401 -17.57 -1.92 3.83
CA GLU A 401 -16.21 -1.92 3.28
C GLU A 401 -15.09 -1.66 4.29
N LEU A 402 -15.39 -1.32 5.55
CA LEU A 402 -14.38 -1.23 6.60
C LEU A 402 -13.84 -2.63 6.91
N LEU A 403 -12.56 -2.86 6.58
CA LEU A 403 -11.85 -4.11 6.87
C LEU A 403 -10.76 -3.84 7.90
N GLY A 404 -11.00 -4.26 9.13
CA GLY A 404 -10.16 -3.94 10.27
C GLY A 404 -9.21 -5.03 10.72
N GLY A 405 -8.34 -4.67 11.66
CA GLY A 405 -7.46 -5.62 12.32
C GLY A 405 -6.53 -5.00 13.36
N SER A 406 -5.84 -5.85 14.10
CA SER A 406 -4.87 -5.43 15.12
C SER A 406 -3.72 -6.43 15.19
N ALA A 407 -2.52 -5.92 15.53
CA ALA A 407 -1.33 -6.74 15.76
C ALA A 407 -1.37 -7.36 17.17
N ASP A 408 -2.26 -8.34 17.36
CA ASP A 408 -2.48 -9.08 18.63
C ASP A 408 -2.88 -8.20 19.85
N LEU A 409 -3.36 -6.99 19.59
CA LEU A 409 -3.75 -6.01 20.61
C LEU A 409 -5.21 -5.57 20.49
N ALA A 410 -6.08 -6.39 19.89
CA ALA A 410 -7.47 -6.02 19.62
C ALA A 410 -8.25 -5.58 20.87
N GLY A 411 -8.05 -6.26 21.99
CA GLY A 411 -8.64 -5.90 23.29
C GLY A 411 -8.09 -4.61 23.90
N SER A 412 -6.80 -4.33 23.71
CA SER A 412 -6.14 -3.12 24.21
C SER A 412 -6.40 -1.90 23.33
N ASN A 413 -6.36 -2.09 22.01
CA ASN A 413 -6.63 -1.05 21.03
C ASN A 413 -8.12 -0.75 20.86
N LEU A 414 -8.99 -1.64 21.36
CA LEU A 414 -10.45 -1.55 21.25
C LEU A 414 -10.92 -1.46 19.79
N THR A 415 -10.37 -2.32 18.93
CA THR A 415 -10.67 -2.34 17.49
C THR A 415 -11.72 -3.37 17.09
N ILE A 416 -12.07 -4.29 17.98
CA ILE A 416 -13.24 -5.16 17.83
C ILE A 416 -14.48 -4.37 18.20
N TRP A 417 -15.46 -4.34 17.32
CA TRP A 417 -16.74 -3.71 17.49
C TRP A 417 -17.88 -4.74 17.32
N SER A 418 -19.13 -4.39 17.63
CA SER A 418 -20.27 -5.32 17.69
C SER A 418 -20.56 -6.08 16.37
N GLY A 419 -20.13 -5.55 15.23
CA GLY A 419 -20.28 -6.18 13.92
C GLY A 419 -19.00 -6.82 13.39
N SER A 420 -17.92 -6.93 14.19
CA SER A 420 -16.68 -7.57 13.75
C SER A 420 -16.86 -9.07 13.57
N LYS A 421 -16.38 -9.60 12.44
CA LYS A 421 -16.40 -11.01 12.08
C LYS A 421 -15.05 -11.38 11.48
N GLY A 422 -14.37 -12.38 12.02
CA GLY A 422 -13.09 -12.85 11.52
C GLY A 422 -13.18 -13.37 10.09
N ILE A 423 -12.25 -12.98 9.21
CA ILE A 423 -12.22 -13.48 7.81
C ILE A 423 -11.86 -14.96 7.71
N ASN A 424 -11.29 -15.54 8.76
CA ASN A 424 -11.00 -16.97 8.90
C ASN A 424 -12.17 -17.77 9.46
N GLU A 425 -13.15 -17.11 10.09
CA GLU A 425 -14.32 -17.71 10.71
C GLU A 425 -15.54 -17.68 9.78
N GLU A 426 -15.69 -16.61 9.03
CA GLU A 426 -16.81 -16.40 8.10
C GLU A 426 -16.29 -15.89 6.75
N ALA A 427 -16.66 -16.58 5.68
CA ALA A 427 -16.37 -16.11 4.32
C ALA A 427 -17.01 -14.74 4.09
N GLY A 428 -16.18 -13.73 3.83
CA GLY A 428 -16.65 -12.35 3.70
C GLY A 428 -16.71 -11.57 5.02
N GLY A 429 -16.04 -12.03 6.08
CA GLY A 429 -15.84 -11.27 7.32
C GLY A 429 -15.14 -9.91 7.10
N ASN A 430 -15.04 -9.12 8.16
CA ASN A 430 -14.53 -7.74 8.10
C ASN A 430 -13.42 -7.47 9.12
N TYR A 431 -12.83 -8.52 9.70
CA TYR A 431 -11.76 -8.37 10.68
C TYR A 431 -10.64 -9.39 10.45
N VAL A 432 -9.39 -8.91 10.45
CA VAL A 432 -8.18 -9.71 10.29
C VAL A 432 -7.43 -9.79 11.61
N TYR A 433 -7.25 -10.99 12.14
CA TYR A 433 -6.37 -11.24 13.28
C TYR A 433 -4.92 -11.37 12.76
N TYR A 434 -4.18 -10.27 12.80
CA TYR A 434 -2.82 -10.24 12.24
C TYR A 434 -1.78 -11.00 13.10
N GLY A 435 -2.04 -11.18 14.40
CA GLY A 435 -1.00 -11.59 15.35
C GLY A 435 0.06 -10.50 15.52
N VAL A 436 1.16 -10.79 16.19
CA VAL A 436 2.27 -9.83 16.41
C VAL A 436 3.07 -9.67 15.12
N ARG A 437 2.57 -8.82 14.21
CA ARG A 437 3.10 -8.60 12.85
C ARG A 437 2.85 -7.16 12.39
N GLU A 438 3.37 -6.16 13.07
CA GLU A 438 3.08 -4.74 12.79
C GLU A 438 3.46 -4.32 11.37
N PHE A 439 4.64 -4.76 10.90
CA PHE A 439 5.13 -4.43 9.58
C PHE A 439 4.33 -5.14 8.49
N GLY A 440 4.14 -6.45 8.63
CA GLY A 440 3.30 -7.24 7.73
C GLY A 440 1.86 -6.72 7.68
N MET A 441 1.26 -6.41 8.84
CA MET A 441 -0.07 -5.85 8.96
C MET A 441 -0.24 -4.55 8.15
N ALA A 442 0.67 -3.59 8.35
CA ALA A 442 0.59 -2.31 7.65
C ALA A 442 0.81 -2.46 6.14
N ALA A 443 1.73 -3.33 5.70
CA ALA A 443 1.96 -3.57 4.28
C ALA A 443 0.81 -4.40 3.64
N ILE A 444 0.21 -5.35 4.35
CA ILE A 444 -0.98 -6.06 3.90
C ILE A 444 -2.15 -5.08 3.74
N ALA A 445 -2.33 -4.14 4.67
CA ALA A 445 -3.33 -3.08 4.54
C ALA A 445 -3.13 -2.24 3.27
N ASN A 446 -1.87 -1.92 2.92
CA ASN A 446 -1.56 -1.25 1.65
C ASN A 446 -2.03 -2.08 0.45
N GLY A 447 -1.81 -3.39 0.47
CA GLY A 447 -2.28 -4.30 -0.57
C GLY A 447 -3.82 -4.35 -0.69
N ILE A 448 -4.52 -4.35 0.44
CA ILE A 448 -5.99 -4.29 0.50
C ILE A 448 -6.50 -2.97 -0.11
N ALA A 449 -5.89 -1.83 0.25
CA ALA A 449 -6.25 -0.53 -0.30
C ALA A 449 -6.01 -0.46 -1.81
N LEU A 450 -4.85 -0.93 -2.29
CA LEU A 450 -4.49 -0.98 -3.72
C LEU A 450 -5.43 -1.87 -4.55
N HIS A 451 -5.92 -2.97 -3.97
CA HIS A 451 -6.89 -3.83 -4.61
C HIS A 451 -8.21 -3.11 -4.85
N GLY A 452 -8.63 -2.28 -3.91
CA GLY A 452 -9.91 -1.58 -3.93
C GLY A 452 -11.07 -2.41 -3.35
N GLY A 453 -12.22 -1.75 -3.15
CA GLY A 453 -13.42 -2.35 -2.58
C GLY A 453 -13.47 -2.37 -1.05
N PHE A 454 -12.38 -1.96 -0.38
CA PHE A 454 -12.27 -1.87 1.07
C PHE A 454 -11.59 -0.56 1.51
N ILE A 455 -11.89 -0.16 2.75
CA ILE A 455 -11.16 0.86 3.51
C ILE A 455 -10.49 0.12 4.66
N PRO A 456 -9.20 -0.20 4.58
CA PRO A 456 -8.50 -0.92 5.65
C PRO A 456 -8.26 0.00 6.85
N TYR A 457 -8.43 -0.55 8.07
CA TYR A 457 -7.90 0.05 9.29
C TYR A 457 -7.10 -0.98 10.08
N THR A 458 -5.97 -0.57 10.63
CA THR A 458 -5.08 -1.46 11.39
C THR A 458 -4.65 -0.80 12.68
N ALA A 459 -4.35 -1.59 13.70
CA ALA A 459 -4.05 -1.06 15.01
C ALA A 459 -2.89 -1.76 15.71
N THR A 460 -2.13 -0.93 16.45
CA THR A 460 -1.14 -1.35 17.44
C THR A 460 -0.95 -0.21 18.44
N PHE A 461 -0.04 -0.33 19.41
CA PHE A 461 0.39 0.79 20.25
C PHE A 461 1.22 1.78 19.42
N LEU A 462 1.16 3.07 19.76
CA LEU A 462 1.89 4.10 19.01
C LEU A 462 3.40 3.83 18.95
N ILE A 463 4.00 3.36 20.05
CA ILE A 463 5.43 3.03 20.06
C ILE A 463 5.79 1.97 19.02
N PHE A 464 4.91 1.00 18.76
CA PHE A 464 5.15 -0.07 17.80
C PHE A 464 4.90 0.36 16.34
N SER A 465 4.50 1.60 16.09
CA SER A 465 4.55 2.19 14.75
C SER A 465 5.95 2.15 14.14
N GLU A 466 7.00 2.08 14.99
CA GLU A 466 8.39 1.95 14.55
C GLU A 466 8.65 0.63 13.81
N TYR A 467 8.03 -0.49 14.21
CA TYR A 467 8.09 -1.74 13.44
C TYR A 467 7.41 -1.59 12.07
N ALA A 468 6.31 -0.86 11.99
CA ALA A 468 5.53 -0.67 10.78
C ALA A 468 6.03 0.47 9.86
N ARG A 469 6.99 1.26 10.32
CA ARG A 469 7.36 2.57 9.76
C ARG A 469 7.51 2.60 8.24
N ASN A 470 8.21 1.63 7.68
CA ASN A 470 8.44 1.62 6.24
C ASN A 470 7.15 1.39 5.44
N ALA A 471 6.23 0.53 5.92
CA ALA A 471 4.93 0.32 5.28
C ALA A 471 4.03 1.57 5.38
N LEU A 472 4.07 2.30 6.51
CA LEU A 472 3.37 3.58 6.68
C LEU A 472 3.85 4.61 5.65
N ARG A 473 5.18 4.71 5.49
CA ARG A 473 5.79 5.58 4.48
C ARG A 473 5.37 5.19 3.06
N MET A 474 5.30 3.89 2.76
CA MET A 474 4.85 3.40 1.45
C MET A 474 3.37 3.70 1.20
N ALA A 475 2.48 3.62 2.20
CA ALA A 475 1.10 4.06 2.08
C ALA A 475 0.99 5.53 1.66
N ALA A 476 1.78 6.40 2.30
CA ALA A 476 1.82 7.83 2.00
C ALA A 476 2.38 8.10 0.59
N LEU A 477 3.46 7.41 0.20
CA LEU A 477 4.08 7.53 -1.14
C LEU A 477 3.11 7.10 -2.24
N MET A 478 2.41 5.98 -2.05
CA MET A 478 1.41 5.46 -2.98
C MET A 478 0.05 6.18 -2.90
N LYS A 479 -0.10 7.14 -1.97
CA LYS A 479 -1.35 7.88 -1.72
C LYS A 479 -2.53 6.95 -1.42
N GLN A 480 -2.30 5.88 -0.66
CA GLN A 480 -3.34 4.91 -0.35
C GLN A 480 -4.15 5.30 0.87
N GLN A 481 -5.46 5.11 0.78
CA GLN A 481 -6.38 5.27 1.90
C GLN A 481 -6.20 4.10 2.87
N SER A 482 -5.58 4.35 4.02
CA SER A 482 -5.47 3.41 5.13
C SER A 482 -5.60 4.17 6.44
N VAL A 483 -6.32 3.60 7.42
CA VAL A 483 -6.46 4.22 8.75
C VAL A 483 -5.61 3.44 9.74
N TYR A 484 -4.63 4.10 10.32
CA TYR A 484 -3.74 3.51 11.33
C TYR A 484 -4.17 3.99 12.72
N VAL A 485 -4.69 3.08 13.53
CA VAL A 485 -5.17 3.34 14.88
C VAL A 485 -4.03 3.02 15.85
N PHE A 486 -3.38 4.05 16.35
CA PHE A 486 -2.27 3.95 17.29
C PHE A 486 -2.73 4.39 18.68
N THR A 487 -2.86 3.42 19.59
CA THR A 487 -3.28 3.72 20.96
C THR A 487 -2.10 3.84 21.91
N HIS A 488 -2.36 4.24 23.18
CA HIS A 488 -1.30 4.44 24.18
C HIS A 488 -0.31 5.54 23.73
N ASP A 489 -0.88 6.71 23.45
CA ASP A 489 -0.26 7.81 22.69
C ASP A 489 0.83 8.61 23.41
N SER A 490 1.04 8.39 24.72
CA SER A 490 2.00 9.17 25.52
C SER A 490 2.40 8.45 26.81
N ILE A 491 3.15 9.13 27.67
CA ILE A 491 3.44 8.71 29.06
C ILE A 491 2.17 8.41 29.87
N GLY A 492 1.00 8.87 29.41
CA GLY A 492 -0.30 8.62 30.03
C GLY A 492 -0.74 7.16 30.01
N LEU A 493 0.00 6.27 29.33
CA LEU A 493 -0.23 4.84 29.43
C LEU A 493 0.21 4.25 30.79
N GLY A 494 1.17 4.90 31.49
CA GLY A 494 1.52 4.61 32.86
C GLY A 494 2.65 3.60 33.03
N GLU A 495 2.40 2.58 33.83
CA GLU A 495 3.38 1.72 34.49
C GLU A 495 4.22 0.85 33.56
N ASP A 496 3.78 0.61 32.31
CA ASP A 496 4.53 -0.17 31.31
C ASP A 496 5.90 0.44 30.96
N GLY A 497 6.04 1.76 31.22
CA GLY A 497 7.32 2.44 31.23
C GLY A 497 7.91 2.76 29.83
N PRO A 498 9.21 3.09 29.79
CA PRO A 498 9.86 3.67 28.60
C PRO A 498 9.79 2.84 27.33
N THR A 499 9.71 1.52 27.43
CA THR A 499 9.62 0.63 26.26
C THR A 499 8.28 0.70 25.52
N HIS A 500 7.26 1.25 26.19
CA HIS A 500 5.88 1.36 25.67
C HIS A 500 5.43 2.82 25.53
N GLN A 501 6.13 3.76 26.15
CA GLN A 501 5.80 5.19 26.14
C GLN A 501 6.38 5.89 24.91
N PRO A 502 5.55 6.30 23.93
CA PRO A 502 6.03 7.08 22.80
C PRO A 502 6.43 8.49 23.24
N ILE A 503 7.52 8.98 22.70
CA ILE A 503 8.06 10.31 22.90
C ILE A 503 8.19 11.05 21.56
N GLU A 504 8.94 10.47 20.61
CA GLU A 504 9.20 11.06 19.29
C GLU A 504 8.22 10.60 18.20
N GLN A 505 7.41 9.57 18.42
CA GLN A 505 6.61 8.91 17.39
C GLN A 505 5.61 9.85 16.72
N ALA A 506 4.90 10.69 17.49
CA ALA A 506 3.97 11.67 16.94
C ALA A 506 4.68 12.65 15.99
N ALA A 507 5.83 13.19 16.41
CA ALA A 507 6.63 14.12 15.61
C ALA A 507 7.17 13.44 14.34
N THR A 508 7.70 12.21 14.48
CA THR A 508 8.26 11.49 13.33
C THR A 508 7.22 11.06 12.32
N LEU A 509 5.98 10.76 12.72
CA LEU A 509 4.87 10.50 11.81
C LEU A 509 4.46 11.78 11.06
N ARG A 510 4.41 12.94 11.73
CA ARG A 510 4.15 14.25 11.12
C ARG A 510 5.20 14.66 10.07
N LEU A 511 6.42 14.09 10.12
CA LEU A 511 7.48 14.32 9.13
C LEU A 511 7.31 13.52 7.82
N ILE A 512 6.43 12.51 7.78
CA ILE A 512 6.21 11.73 6.57
C ILE A 512 5.34 12.56 5.59
N PRO A 513 5.83 12.89 4.39
CA PRO A 513 5.02 13.62 3.41
C PRO A 513 3.71 12.88 3.10
N ASN A 514 2.60 13.63 2.99
CA ASN A 514 1.26 13.09 2.71
C ASN A 514 0.68 12.14 3.79
N MET A 515 1.24 12.13 5.00
CA MET A 515 0.67 11.45 6.15
C MET A 515 -0.21 12.43 6.92
N SER A 516 -1.50 12.10 7.16
CA SER A 516 -2.34 12.88 8.06
C SER A 516 -2.27 12.30 9.46
N VAL A 517 -1.98 13.13 10.45
CA VAL A 517 -1.77 12.70 11.85
C VAL A 517 -2.74 13.44 12.77
N TRP A 518 -3.60 12.67 13.44
CA TRP A 518 -4.59 13.18 14.38
C TRP A 518 -4.30 12.73 15.80
N ARG A 519 -4.31 13.64 16.73
CA ARG A 519 -4.23 13.38 18.18
C ARG A 519 -5.40 14.05 18.89
N PRO A 520 -6.60 13.42 18.91
CA PRO A 520 -7.83 14.01 19.42
C PRO A 520 -7.86 14.09 20.94
N CYS A 521 -8.51 15.13 21.48
CA CYS A 521 -8.60 15.39 22.92
C CYS A 521 -9.83 14.76 23.60
N ASP A 522 -10.83 14.29 22.82
CA ASP A 522 -12.05 13.71 23.36
C ASP A 522 -12.83 12.90 22.29
N GLY A 523 -14.04 12.46 22.66
CA GLY A 523 -14.90 11.68 21.76
C GLY A 523 -15.33 12.41 20.50
N VAL A 524 -15.53 13.71 20.56
CA VAL A 524 -15.97 14.53 19.43
C VAL A 524 -14.86 14.68 18.38
N GLU A 525 -13.67 15.10 18.82
CA GLU A 525 -12.52 15.16 17.92
C GLU A 525 -12.17 13.79 17.34
N THR A 526 -12.31 12.70 18.13
CA THR A 526 -12.09 11.33 17.65
C THR A 526 -13.09 10.96 16.53
N ALA A 527 -14.36 11.32 16.68
CA ALA A 527 -15.38 11.02 15.68
C ALA A 527 -15.15 11.81 14.37
N ILE A 528 -14.75 13.06 14.47
CA ILE A 528 -14.41 13.88 13.31
C ILE A 528 -13.12 13.38 12.64
N ALA A 529 -12.10 12.99 13.42
CA ALA A 529 -10.87 12.40 12.89
C ALA A 529 -11.14 11.11 12.09
N TRP A 530 -12.02 10.23 12.60
CA TRP A 530 -12.48 9.06 11.86
C TRP A 530 -13.23 9.41 10.58
N LYS A 531 -14.15 10.39 10.64
CA LYS A 531 -14.89 10.87 9.46
C LYS A 531 -13.93 11.37 8.39
N VAL A 532 -12.97 12.23 8.76
CA VAL A 532 -11.95 12.76 7.85
C VAL A 532 -11.08 11.63 7.27
N ALA A 533 -10.66 10.65 8.09
CA ALA A 533 -9.88 9.49 7.64
C ALA A 533 -10.64 8.64 6.60
N ILE A 534 -11.93 8.41 6.82
CA ILE A 534 -12.80 7.69 5.88
C ILE A 534 -13.00 8.46 4.58
N GLU A 535 -13.05 9.77 4.62
CA GLU A 535 -13.24 10.64 3.45
C GLU A 535 -11.95 10.90 2.67
N ARG A 536 -10.78 10.74 3.30
CA ARG A 536 -9.46 10.99 2.69
C ARG A 536 -9.09 9.88 1.71
N LYS A 537 -9.12 10.16 0.41
CA LYS A 537 -8.84 9.18 -0.66
C LYS A 537 -7.39 9.16 -1.16
N ASN A 538 -6.62 10.18 -0.84
CA ASN A 538 -5.31 10.44 -1.44
C ASN A 538 -4.13 10.29 -0.46
N GLY A 539 -4.33 9.57 0.62
CA GLY A 539 -3.28 9.30 1.60
C GLY A 539 -3.78 8.62 2.87
N PRO A 540 -2.87 8.08 3.67
CA PRO A 540 -3.18 7.44 4.94
C PRO A 540 -3.45 8.46 6.05
N THR A 541 -4.12 7.99 7.10
CA THR A 541 -4.39 8.76 8.33
C THR A 541 -3.96 7.95 9.55
N CYS A 542 -3.19 8.56 10.44
CA CYS A 542 -2.84 8.03 11.76
C CYS A 542 -3.72 8.68 12.85
N LEU A 543 -4.36 7.87 13.66
CA LEU A 543 -5.13 8.29 14.83
C LEU A 543 -4.35 7.94 16.10
N LEU A 544 -3.83 8.93 16.81
CA LEU A 544 -3.04 8.76 18.03
C LEU A 544 -3.97 8.91 19.25
N LEU A 545 -4.21 7.82 19.97
CA LEU A 545 -5.32 7.70 20.91
C LEU A 545 -4.86 7.39 22.33
N SER A 546 -5.43 8.08 23.30
CA SER A 546 -5.10 7.92 24.71
C SER A 546 -5.59 6.59 25.30
N ARG A 547 -4.84 6.07 26.30
CA ARG A 547 -5.28 4.99 27.19
C ARG A 547 -6.18 5.50 28.30
N GLN A 548 -5.82 6.66 28.88
CA GLN A 548 -6.54 7.31 29.96
C GLN A 548 -7.82 8.02 29.48
N ASN A 549 -8.81 8.14 30.35
CA ASN A 549 -10.03 8.87 30.07
C ASN A 549 -9.79 10.38 30.04
N LEU A 550 -10.35 11.04 29.04
CA LEU A 550 -10.28 12.49 28.85
C LEU A 550 -11.66 13.11 28.98
N PRO A 551 -11.80 14.31 29.55
CA PRO A 551 -13.07 14.98 29.69
C PRO A 551 -13.55 15.51 28.34
N HIS A 552 -14.85 15.52 28.16
CA HIS A 552 -15.49 16.19 27.04
C HIS A 552 -15.25 17.71 27.10
N GLN A 553 -14.94 18.30 25.96
CA GLN A 553 -14.83 19.75 25.80
C GLN A 553 -16.11 20.26 25.09
N PRO A 554 -16.94 21.10 25.75
CA PRO A 554 -18.13 21.66 25.10
C PRO A 554 -17.78 22.53 23.88
N ARG A 555 -18.55 22.44 22.81
CA ARG A 555 -18.31 23.17 21.54
C ARG A 555 -19.60 23.74 20.99
N THR A 556 -19.48 24.88 20.33
CA THR A 556 -20.53 25.43 19.44
C THR A 556 -20.50 24.71 18.09
N ASP A 557 -21.56 24.87 17.30
CA ASP A 557 -21.66 24.32 15.94
C ASP A 557 -20.52 24.82 15.03
N GLU A 558 -20.11 26.09 15.18
CA GLU A 558 -18.97 26.66 14.46
C GLU A 558 -17.64 25.96 14.85
N GLN A 559 -17.44 25.71 16.13
CA GLN A 559 -16.26 25.00 16.62
C GLN A 559 -16.23 23.55 16.12
N LEU A 560 -17.37 22.86 16.11
CA LEU A 560 -17.51 21.52 15.54
C LEU A 560 -17.08 21.48 14.07
N ALA A 561 -17.57 22.46 13.27
CA ALA A 561 -17.19 22.56 11.86
C ALA A 561 -15.69 22.86 11.65
N ASN A 562 -15.07 23.58 12.59
CA ASN A 562 -13.67 23.96 12.50
C ASN A 562 -12.68 22.86 12.93
N ILE A 563 -13.12 21.81 13.65
CA ILE A 563 -12.23 20.69 14.04
C ILE A 563 -11.57 20.05 12.82
N ALA A 564 -12.33 19.87 11.74
CA ALA A 564 -11.83 19.27 10.49
C ALA A 564 -10.72 20.09 9.81
N LYS A 565 -10.50 21.33 10.23
CA LYS A 565 -9.40 22.19 9.76
C LYS A 565 -8.07 21.94 10.48
N GLY A 566 -8.05 21.00 11.44
CA GLY A 566 -6.81 20.55 12.12
C GLY A 566 -6.37 21.39 13.31
N GLY A 567 -6.78 22.65 13.42
CA GLY A 567 -6.54 23.54 14.55
C GLY A 567 -7.64 24.58 14.66
N TYR A 568 -8.18 24.82 15.85
CA TYR A 568 -9.30 25.73 16.02
C TYR A 568 -9.31 26.35 17.45
N ILE A 569 -10.00 27.48 17.57
CA ILE A 569 -10.19 28.15 18.85
C ILE A 569 -11.21 27.37 19.69
N LEU A 570 -10.76 26.66 20.72
CA LEU A 570 -11.61 25.94 21.66
C LEU A 570 -12.20 26.83 22.71
N LYS A 571 -11.39 27.72 23.35
CA LYS A 571 -11.87 28.76 24.26
C LYS A 571 -11.29 30.10 23.87
N ASP A 572 -12.12 31.12 23.84
CA ASP A 572 -11.69 32.49 23.58
C ASP A 572 -11.96 33.40 24.78
N CYS A 573 -11.17 34.43 24.89
CA CYS A 573 -11.32 35.49 25.92
C CYS A 573 -12.49 36.44 25.67
N GLY A 574 -13.21 36.31 24.54
CA GLY A 574 -14.23 37.29 24.09
C GLY A 574 -13.65 38.67 23.72
N CYS A 575 -12.37 38.72 23.39
CA CYS A 575 -11.65 39.94 23.04
C CYS A 575 -10.97 39.82 21.68
N ALA A 576 -10.78 40.94 20.99
CA ALA A 576 -10.17 40.97 19.65
C ALA A 576 -8.71 40.44 19.67
N THR A 577 -7.97 40.71 20.73
CA THR A 577 -6.58 40.29 20.88
C THR A 577 -6.37 39.71 22.29
N PRO A 578 -6.09 38.40 22.41
CA PRO A 578 -5.73 37.82 23.72
C PRO A 578 -4.34 38.25 24.16
N ASP A 579 -4.09 38.22 25.48
CA ASP A 579 -2.77 38.49 26.06
C ASP A 579 -1.78 37.37 25.70
N ALA A 580 -2.26 36.11 25.73
CA ALA A 580 -1.49 34.94 25.32
C ALA A 580 -2.38 33.85 24.70
N ILE A 581 -1.75 32.93 23.94
CA ILE A 581 -2.40 31.75 23.36
C ILE A 581 -1.77 30.50 23.95
N ILE A 582 -2.59 29.56 24.42
CA ILE A 582 -2.16 28.21 24.80
C ILE A 582 -2.62 27.27 23.68
N ILE A 583 -1.67 26.57 23.08
CA ILE A 583 -1.91 25.57 22.01
C ILE A 583 -1.69 24.21 22.64
N ALA A 584 -2.65 23.29 22.48
CA ALA A 584 -2.52 21.94 23.00
C ALA A 584 -3.13 20.91 22.02
N THR A 585 -2.73 19.65 22.18
CA THR A 585 -3.26 18.52 21.40
C THR A 585 -3.46 17.32 22.32
N GLY A 586 -4.41 16.43 21.96
CA GLY A 586 -4.66 15.21 22.73
C GLY A 586 -4.99 15.46 24.19
N SER A 587 -4.42 14.64 25.06
CA SER A 587 -4.68 14.71 26.52
C SER A 587 -4.30 16.04 27.18
N GLU A 588 -3.43 16.82 26.58
CA GLU A 588 -2.95 18.08 27.15
C GLU A 588 -3.92 19.26 26.94
N VAL A 589 -4.99 19.09 26.16
CA VAL A 589 -6.03 20.11 25.96
C VAL A 589 -6.77 20.40 27.27
N GLU A 590 -7.07 19.36 28.07
CA GLU A 590 -7.65 19.57 29.44
C GLU A 590 -6.78 20.48 30.28
N LEU A 591 -5.47 20.23 30.27
CA LEU A 591 -4.49 21.03 31.03
C LEU A 591 -4.45 22.48 30.54
N ALA A 592 -4.50 22.69 29.21
CA ALA A 592 -4.53 24.03 28.63
C ALA A 592 -5.78 24.82 29.03
N VAL A 593 -6.92 24.17 29.06
CA VAL A 593 -8.21 24.76 29.49
C VAL A 593 -8.16 25.16 30.97
N ALA A 594 -7.71 24.26 31.84
CA ALA A 594 -7.60 24.53 33.26
C ALA A 594 -6.61 25.68 33.57
N ALA A 595 -5.48 25.73 32.86
CA ALA A 595 -4.51 26.82 32.99
C ALA A 595 -5.07 28.17 32.51
N ALA A 596 -5.84 28.18 31.43
CA ALA A 596 -6.49 29.40 30.94
C ALA A 596 -7.53 29.92 31.94
N GLU A 597 -8.30 29.02 32.57
CA GLU A 597 -9.25 29.39 33.64
C GLU A 597 -8.53 30.01 34.86
N ALA A 598 -7.44 29.38 35.31
CA ALA A 598 -6.63 29.91 36.43
C ALA A 598 -6.02 31.29 36.12
N LEU A 599 -5.55 31.50 34.89
CA LEU A 599 -5.06 32.81 34.42
C LEU A 599 -6.18 33.85 34.29
N GLY A 600 -7.38 33.42 33.87
CA GLY A 600 -8.58 34.24 33.76
C GLY A 600 -8.99 34.81 35.14
N VAL A 601 -8.90 34.05 36.22
CA VAL A 601 -9.12 34.49 37.59
C VAL A 601 -8.13 35.61 37.97
N LYS A 602 -6.91 35.60 37.42
CA LYS A 602 -5.90 36.64 37.57
C LYS A 602 -6.08 37.82 36.61
N GLY A 603 -7.20 37.88 35.86
CA GLY A 603 -7.51 38.98 34.94
C GLY A 603 -6.79 38.89 33.59
N LYS A 604 -6.14 37.75 33.25
CA LYS A 604 -5.47 37.57 31.98
C LYS A 604 -6.44 37.07 30.90
N LYS A 605 -6.29 37.57 29.68
CA LYS A 605 -7.11 37.23 28.53
C LYS A 605 -6.43 36.11 27.72
N ILE A 606 -6.83 34.90 27.95
CA ILE A 606 -6.17 33.71 27.36
C ILE A 606 -7.08 33.08 26.30
N ARG A 607 -6.48 32.77 25.14
CA ARG A 607 -7.08 31.90 24.10
C ARG A 607 -6.53 30.49 24.22
N VAL A 608 -7.39 29.49 24.14
CA VAL A 608 -6.98 28.07 24.01
C VAL A 608 -7.27 27.61 22.61
N VAL A 609 -6.25 27.08 21.94
CA VAL A 609 -6.33 26.44 20.61
C VAL A 609 -6.14 24.94 20.79
N SER A 610 -7.15 24.14 20.40
CA SER A 610 -6.97 22.71 20.20
C SER A 610 -6.42 22.48 18.81
N MET A 611 -5.33 21.71 18.71
CA MET A 611 -4.64 21.39 17.45
C MET A 611 -4.54 19.88 17.23
N PRO A 612 -5.66 19.20 16.95
CA PRO A 612 -5.67 17.76 16.77
C PRO A 612 -4.87 17.27 15.56
N SER A 613 -4.67 18.12 14.52
CA SER A 613 -3.92 17.74 13.30
C SER A 613 -3.15 18.94 12.74
N THR A 614 -1.83 18.91 12.88
CA THR A 614 -0.96 20.01 12.39
C THR A 614 -0.89 20.09 10.89
N ASP A 615 -0.91 18.97 10.18
CA ASP A 615 -0.85 18.90 8.72
C ASP A 615 -2.08 19.58 8.08
N LEU A 616 -3.27 19.31 8.60
CA LEU A 616 -4.49 19.95 8.10
C LEU A 616 -4.59 21.43 8.47
N PHE A 617 -4.07 21.83 9.63
CA PHE A 617 -4.00 23.24 9.98
C PHE A 617 -3.06 24.02 9.05
N ASP A 618 -1.93 23.41 8.68
CA ASP A 618 -0.96 24.01 7.76
C ASP A 618 -1.48 24.14 6.33
N GLU A 619 -2.46 23.34 5.94
CA GLU A 619 -3.14 23.42 4.64
C GLU A 619 -4.20 24.54 4.57
N GLN A 620 -4.54 25.18 5.70
CA GLN A 620 -5.54 26.25 5.73
C GLN A 620 -5.02 27.54 5.10
N ASP A 621 -5.95 28.36 4.62
CA ASP A 621 -5.60 29.68 4.10
C ASP A 621 -5.06 30.61 5.20
N ALA A 622 -4.32 31.64 4.78
CA ALA A 622 -3.68 32.59 5.69
C ALA A 622 -4.68 33.34 6.56
N ALA A 623 -5.91 33.59 6.08
CA ALA A 623 -6.93 34.30 6.85
C ALA A 623 -7.41 33.46 8.03
N TYR A 624 -7.66 32.16 7.82
CA TYR A 624 -8.02 31.24 8.89
C TYR A 624 -6.86 31.04 9.87
N ALA A 625 -5.65 30.82 9.38
CA ALA A 625 -4.47 30.66 10.24
C ALA A 625 -4.26 31.88 11.14
N GLN A 626 -4.40 33.09 10.58
CA GLN A 626 -4.31 34.36 11.34
C GLN A 626 -5.48 34.56 12.31
N ALA A 627 -6.67 34.10 12.00
CA ALA A 627 -7.80 34.15 12.93
C ALA A 627 -7.56 33.27 14.17
N VAL A 628 -6.95 32.08 13.98
CA VAL A 628 -6.64 31.13 15.07
C VAL A 628 -5.39 31.55 15.82
N LEU A 629 -4.29 31.83 15.13
CA LEU A 629 -2.96 32.17 15.64
C LEU A 629 -2.45 33.50 15.08
N PRO A 630 -3.03 34.64 15.49
CA PRO A 630 -2.65 35.96 14.99
C PRO A 630 -1.18 36.30 15.28
N ASP A 631 -0.46 36.79 14.28
CA ASP A 631 0.95 37.17 14.38
C ASP A 631 1.19 38.31 15.43
N SER A 632 0.18 39.11 15.71
CA SER A 632 0.22 40.14 16.74
C SER A 632 0.37 39.60 18.16
N VAL A 633 0.03 38.29 18.36
CA VAL A 633 0.15 37.64 19.68
C VAL A 633 1.36 36.71 19.66
N GLN A 634 2.46 37.17 20.19
CA GLN A 634 3.73 36.43 20.26
C GLN A 634 3.88 35.61 21.54
N ALA A 635 3.06 35.90 22.57
CA ALA A 635 3.03 35.13 23.80
C ALA A 635 2.24 33.84 23.58
N ARG A 636 2.95 32.76 23.23
CA ARG A 636 2.36 31.46 22.93
C ARG A 636 3.02 30.35 23.73
N VAL A 637 2.24 29.52 24.39
CA VAL A 637 2.68 28.31 25.05
C VAL A 637 2.10 27.10 24.34
N VAL A 638 2.92 26.13 23.95
CA VAL A 638 2.48 24.86 23.34
C VAL A 638 2.68 23.73 24.35
N ILE A 639 1.73 22.79 24.38
CA ILE A 639 1.75 21.66 25.32
C ILE A 639 1.48 20.37 24.53
N GLU A 640 2.44 19.44 24.54
CA GLU A 640 2.29 18.07 24.08
C GLU A 640 3.19 17.14 24.89
N ALA A 641 2.65 16.02 25.38
CA ALA A 641 3.44 14.94 26.00
C ALA A 641 4.20 14.15 24.93
N GLY A 642 5.20 14.78 24.34
CA GLY A 642 6.09 14.31 23.28
C GLY A 642 7.24 15.30 23.08
N VAL A 643 8.11 15.05 22.08
CA VAL A 643 9.27 15.91 21.80
C VAL A 643 8.88 17.32 21.39
N THR A 644 9.67 18.31 21.84
CA THR A 644 9.37 19.72 21.66
C THR A 644 9.62 20.24 20.25
N GLY A 645 10.53 19.61 19.48
CA GLY A 645 11.14 20.17 18.27
C GLY A 645 10.16 20.64 17.20
N GLY A 646 9.09 19.90 16.95
CA GLY A 646 8.09 20.23 15.93
C GLY A 646 7.20 21.44 16.24
N TRP A 647 7.12 21.84 17.50
CA TRP A 647 6.17 22.83 17.98
C TRP A 647 6.65 24.28 17.95
N TYR A 648 7.97 24.52 17.85
CA TYR A 648 8.53 25.86 17.81
C TYR A 648 8.02 26.71 16.65
N ARG A 649 7.57 26.08 15.54
CA ARG A 649 6.96 26.80 14.42
C ARG A 649 5.62 27.48 14.77
N TYR A 650 4.90 26.94 15.77
CA TYR A 650 3.63 27.50 16.27
C TYR A 650 3.84 28.40 17.50
N ALA A 651 4.77 28.03 18.36
CA ALA A 651 5.14 28.84 19.52
C ALA A 651 5.80 30.15 19.10
N GLY A 652 6.61 30.15 18.04
CA GLY A 652 7.43 31.31 17.65
C GLY A 652 8.64 31.53 18.55
N CYS A 653 9.45 32.53 18.21
CA CYS A 653 10.72 32.80 18.91
C CYS A 653 10.57 33.28 20.36
N LYS A 654 9.39 33.80 20.74
CA LYS A 654 9.12 34.31 22.11
C LYS A 654 8.27 33.32 22.92
N GLY A 655 7.75 32.29 22.28
CA GLY A 655 6.90 31.32 22.94
C GLY A 655 7.69 30.24 23.67
N LYS A 656 6.96 29.40 24.39
CA LYS A 656 7.49 28.25 25.12
C LYS A 656 6.81 26.97 24.70
N VAL A 657 7.53 25.86 24.78
CA VAL A 657 7.00 24.52 24.56
C VAL A 657 7.19 23.70 25.83
N ILE A 658 6.10 23.16 26.37
CA ILE A 658 6.10 22.18 27.44
C ILE A 658 5.96 20.80 26.78
N GLY A 659 7.04 20.02 26.83
CA GLY A 659 7.13 18.68 26.19
C GLY A 659 8.15 17.82 26.91
N ILE A 660 8.53 16.70 26.27
CA ILE A 660 9.43 15.69 26.81
C ILE A 660 10.52 15.41 25.78
N ASP A 661 11.78 15.79 26.10
CA ASP A 661 12.95 15.52 25.24
C ASP A 661 13.87 14.44 25.84
N ARG A 662 13.29 13.49 26.57
CA ARG A 662 13.95 12.33 27.16
C ARG A 662 12.96 11.16 27.26
N PHE A 663 13.46 9.95 27.45
CA PHE A 663 12.59 8.80 27.63
C PHE A 663 11.71 8.91 28.88
N GLY A 664 10.58 8.21 28.87
CA GLY A 664 9.64 8.12 29.97
C GLY A 664 10.19 7.32 31.17
N GLU A 665 9.29 7.07 32.13
CA GLU A 665 9.60 6.33 33.37
C GLU A 665 8.43 5.40 33.73
N SER A 666 8.69 4.34 34.51
CA SER A 666 7.65 3.43 35.01
C SER A 666 7.05 3.98 36.30
N ALA A 667 5.83 4.53 36.23
CA ALA A 667 5.04 4.99 37.37
C ALA A 667 3.56 5.12 36.94
N PRO A 668 2.62 5.33 37.90
CA PRO A 668 1.26 5.71 37.57
C PRO A 668 1.20 6.99 36.72
N ALA A 669 0.28 7.02 35.75
CA ALA A 669 0.18 8.13 34.80
C ALA A 669 0.16 9.52 35.43
N GLU A 670 -0.62 9.71 36.50
CA GLU A 670 -0.71 10.99 37.21
C GLU A 670 0.62 11.45 37.84
N GLU A 671 1.44 10.51 38.33
CA GLU A 671 2.78 10.77 38.82
C GLU A 671 3.73 11.19 37.72
N LEU A 672 3.63 10.50 36.56
CA LEU A 672 4.43 10.82 35.39
C LEU A 672 4.12 12.21 34.84
N PHE A 673 2.86 12.57 34.68
CA PHE A 673 2.50 13.92 34.25
C PHE A 673 3.05 15.00 35.21
N ARG A 674 2.96 14.81 36.53
CA ARG A 674 3.57 15.71 37.50
C ARG A 674 5.10 15.75 37.39
N TYR A 675 5.73 14.58 37.32
CA TYR A 675 7.20 14.47 37.25
C TYR A 675 7.78 15.13 36.00
N PHE A 676 7.11 15.04 34.87
CA PHE A 676 7.50 15.68 33.62
C PHE A 676 7.00 17.13 33.49
N GLY A 677 6.32 17.65 34.49
CA GLY A 677 5.93 19.07 34.54
C GLY A 677 4.64 19.41 33.79
N PHE A 678 3.81 18.43 33.47
CA PHE A 678 2.48 18.66 32.89
C PHE A 678 1.48 18.96 34.00
N THR A 679 1.58 20.17 34.59
CA THR A 679 0.72 20.66 35.67
C THR A 679 0.17 22.04 35.32
N VAL A 680 -0.99 22.38 35.88
CA VAL A 680 -1.62 23.69 35.68
C VAL A 680 -0.66 24.81 36.11
N GLU A 681 0.01 24.64 37.25
CA GLU A 681 0.96 25.60 37.80
C GLU A 681 2.12 25.91 36.88
N ASN A 682 2.67 24.84 36.21
CA ASN A 682 3.78 25.00 35.30
C ASN A 682 3.33 25.70 33.99
N VAL A 683 2.14 25.39 33.47
CA VAL A 683 1.58 26.10 32.33
C VAL A 683 1.31 27.56 32.64
N VAL A 684 0.69 27.85 33.78
CA VAL A 684 0.44 29.22 34.25
C VAL A 684 1.76 29.98 34.35
N LYS A 685 2.78 29.40 35.00
CA LYS A 685 4.12 29.99 35.12
C LYS A 685 4.73 30.25 33.74
N ALA A 686 4.65 29.27 32.80
CA ALA A 686 5.19 29.42 31.45
C ALA A 686 4.53 30.60 30.70
N VAL A 687 3.23 30.81 30.88
CA VAL A 687 2.49 31.93 30.27
C VAL A 687 2.92 33.25 30.93
N GLU A 688 3.00 33.31 32.28
CA GLU A 688 3.39 34.52 33.04
C GLU A 688 4.81 34.97 32.68
N GLU A 689 5.71 34.04 32.38
CA GLU A 689 7.11 34.36 32.03
C GLU A 689 7.27 34.95 30.61
N ILE A 690 6.27 34.84 29.73
CA ILE A 690 6.31 35.38 28.37
C ILE A 690 5.36 36.55 28.12
N LEU A 691 4.52 36.90 29.13
CA LEU A 691 3.68 38.10 29.16
C LEU A 691 4.48 39.33 29.59
#